data_ff29bf4f12f3a569b7a019eea205d0c0
#
_entry.id   ff29bf4f12f3a569b7a019eea205d0c0
#
_cell.length_a   1.000
_cell.length_b   1.000
_cell.length_c   1.000
_cell.angle_alpha   90.00
_cell.angle_beta   90.00
_cell.angle_gamma   90.00
#
_symmetry.space_group_name_H-M   'P 1'
#
loop_
_entity.id
_entity.type
_entity.pdbx_description
1 polymer ?
#
loop_
_entity_poly.entity_id
_entity_poly.type
_entity_poly.pdbx_seq_one_letter_code
_entity_poly.pdbx_strand_id
1 'polypeptide(L)'
;MIFKRILFFLAGAVLLGGLTPASAQLVCLPSPHLLTTMPMGAKTGTSVEVTITGEHLEEVSALLFSTPKITAEPLKDEAGQPVANRFLVTVAADAPVGVHDARVMSRLGISSPRAFTIGTMPEVTVAEANASLETAVTIPVNSVANATMAKRSIAFYAFAAEQGKRYAIECAAVGIDSKLTPVVILADAEGRDLMVNRTGGVLDFLPSKSGTYLIKVNDLTYQGSERHFYRLALQEALASGPPPLHPATAAVSSMSWPPPGLSAEATASEVEPNDEADRAEKITLPCDIAGSFYPAADVDTFEFTAKKGEIWWVEVASARKGLPTDPFVLVQSVTEKDGEKTLTDIAELYDIESPVKVSTNGYSYDGPPYNVGSPDVLGKVEIKEDGLHRLQVRDLFGGTRNEPANAYRLIVRKAQPDFALAAWGVHMTLRNGDRAAFSKPMALRAGAAMTLEVLTVRRDGFEDEIQLEMKDLPPGVTATGLKIAKGSSVGHIVLTAAAGAKPGFSLATISGTAMIEGKPVTRSCRLATMEWPVKDAKQETPAPRLVGDIPVSVIDSEKSPLYFSAAGDKVWEAKEGEKLTIPLAATWNGDFTGTSIKVAAYGAGFEKLPSFELPLKAEKHDLAIDLAALKVPPGDYTIALYGGAVAKYSYHPDAVTAAEEAKAKTETAAKEAAEKTKVLTDAVAKTTPETKADAEAAAKAAVEAQKIADAAVAAAVKELAAATKTAAPADRVDLYVSKPIRISVKAAEPEATVATAEKK
;
A
#
# COMPACT_ATOMS: atom_id res chain seq x y z
N MET A 1 -42.14 43.24 -25.16
CA MET A 1 -41.76 41.81 -25.06
C MET A 1 -40.27 41.60 -24.76
N ILE A 2 -39.43 42.59 -24.83
CA ILE A 2 -37.96 42.51 -24.64
C ILE A 2 -37.57 42.66 -23.17
N PHE A 3 -38.32 43.39 -22.35
CA PHE A 3 -38.02 43.63 -20.94
C PHE A 3 -38.27 42.40 -19.99
N LYS A 4 -39.12 41.45 -20.39
CA LYS A 4 -39.37 40.24 -19.61
C LYS A 4 -38.32 39.13 -19.78
N ARG A 5 -37.50 39.18 -20.82
CA ARG A 5 -36.42 38.19 -21.05
C ARG A 5 -35.12 38.53 -20.34
N ILE A 6 -34.88 39.79 -20.00
CA ILE A 6 -33.67 40.22 -19.27
C ILE A 6 -33.77 39.90 -17.77
N LEU A 7 -34.98 39.92 -17.19
CA LEU A 7 -35.19 39.60 -15.79
C LEU A 7 -35.02 38.07 -15.48
N PHE A 8 -35.30 37.21 -16.48
CA PHE A 8 -35.10 35.76 -16.32
C PHE A 8 -33.60 35.34 -16.42
N PHE A 9 -32.78 36.11 -17.15
CA PHE A 9 -31.34 35.85 -17.21
C PHE A 9 -30.59 36.33 -15.96
N LEU A 10 -31.01 37.38 -15.31
CA LEU A 10 -30.44 37.85 -14.04
C LEU A 10 -30.84 36.98 -12.83
N ALA A 11 -32.04 36.39 -12.83
CA ALA A 11 -32.45 35.45 -11.78
C ALA A 11 -31.75 34.09 -11.91
N GLY A 12 -31.38 33.66 -13.12
CA GLY A 12 -30.60 32.45 -13.35
C GLY A 12 -29.12 32.58 -12.96
N ALA A 13 -28.53 33.76 -13.05
CA ALA A 13 -27.15 34.04 -12.71
C ALA A 13 -26.90 34.14 -11.17
N VAL A 14 -27.93 34.51 -10.41
CA VAL A 14 -27.83 34.61 -8.93
C VAL A 14 -28.01 33.23 -8.24
N LEU A 15 -28.63 32.25 -8.91
CA LEU A 15 -28.78 30.89 -8.39
C LEU A 15 -27.57 29.97 -8.66
N LEU A 16 -26.62 30.40 -9.50
CA LEU A 16 -25.37 29.66 -9.77
C LEU A 16 -24.19 30.09 -8.91
N GLY A 17 -24.35 31.12 -8.05
CA GLY A 17 -23.31 31.67 -7.20
C GLY A 17 -23.20 31.05 -5.78
N GLY A 18 -23.97 30.01 -5.46
CA GLY A 18 -24.07 29.46 -4.10
C GLY A 18 -23.67 27.99 -3.91
N LEU A 19 -23.12 27.34 -4.91
CA LEU A 19 -22.47 26.05 -4.71
C LEU A 19 -21.01 26.31 -4.29
N THR A 20 -20.80 26.61 -3.00
CA THR A 20 -19.51 26.34 -2.39
C THR A 20 -19.20 24.87 -2.68
N PRO A 21 -18.03 24.53 -3.29
CA PRO A 21 -17.65 23.14 -3.39
C PRO A 21 -17.73 22.57 -1.98
N ALA A 22 -18.55 21.55 -1.78
CA ALA A 22 -18.55 20.80 -0.53
C ALA A 22 -17.08 20.37 -0.34
N SER A 23 -16.42 20.96 0.62
CA SER A 23 -15.05 20.55 0.96
C SER A 23 -15.13 19.08 1.30
N ALA A 24 -14.51 18.22 0.50
CA ALA A 24 -14.43 16.81 0.81
C ALA A 24 -13.90 16.69 2.23
N GLN A 25 -14.64 16.02 3.11
CA GLN A 25 -14.25 15.84 4.50
C GLN A 25 -13.02 14.96 4.53
N LEU A 26 -11.90 15.48 5.03
CA LEU A 26 -10.64 14.77 5.05
C LEU A 26 -10.68 13.63 6.06
N VAL A 27 -10.38 12.45 5.60
CA VAL A 27 -10.34 11.22 6.40
C VAL A 27 -8.94 11.03 6.95
N CYS A 28 -8.85 10.55 8.17
CA CYS A 28 -7.64 10.34 8.96
C CYS A 28 -6.90 11.63 9.36
N LEU A 29 -6.23 11.53 10.49
CA LEU A 29 -5.21 12.50 10.86
C LEU A 29 -4.07 12.46 9.85
N PRO A 30 -3.43 13.59 9.56
CA PRO A 30 -2.34 13.65 8.58
C PRO A 30 -1.24 12.64 8.87
N SER A 31 -0.74 12.01 7.82
CA SER A 31 0.43 11.13 7.83
C SER A 31 1.28 11.42 6.59
N PRO A 32 2.59 11.16 6.61
CA PRO A 32 3.43 11.45 5.47
C PRO A 32 3.13 10.47 4.32
N HIS A 33 3.02 10.99 3.10
CA HIS A 33 2.88 10.21 1.89
C HIS A 33 4.03 10.49 0.95
N LEU A 34 4.90 9.52 0.71
CA LEU A 34 5.90 9.60 -0.34
C LEU A 34 5.22 9.33 -1.69
N LEU A 35 5.21 10.29 -2.60
CA LEU A 35 4.57 10.15 -3.91
C LEU A 35 5.55 9.70 -4.99
N THR A 36 6.71 10.30 -5.07
CA THR A 36 7.71 9.92 -6.06
C THR A 36 9.13 10.00 -5.52
N THR A 37 10.01 9.21 -6.11
CA THR A 37 11.45 9.40 -6.11
C THR A 37 11.90 9.63 -7.54
N MET A 38 12.82 10.55 -7.80
CA MET A 38 13.36 10.80 -9.13
C MET A 38 14.88 10.92 -9.05
N PRO A 39 15.67 10.02 -9.68
CA PRO A 39 15.25 8.82 -10.42
C PRO A 39 14.60 7.76 -9.51
N MET A 40 13.87 6.80 -10.12
CA MET A 40 13.18 5.72 -9.42
C MET A 40 14.06 4.48 -9.22
N GLY A 41 15.34 4.62 -9.36
CA GLY A 41 16.29 3.53 -9.19
C GLY A 41 17.73 3.96 -9.45
N ALA A 42 18.63 3.00 -9.28
CA ALA A 42 20.06 3.20 -9.48
C ALA A 42 20.77 1.89 -9.85
N LYS A 43 21.97 2.03 -10.37
CA LYS A 43 22.89 0.90 -10.60
C LYS A 43 23.59 0.51 -9.30
N THR A 44 23.85 -0.79 -9.11
CA THR A 44 24.73 -1.29 -8.04
C THR A 44 26.10 -0.62 -8.06
N GLY A 45 26.66 -0.31 -6.89
CA GLY A 45 27.99 0.32 -6.75
C GLY A 45 28.05 1.80 -7.17
N THR A 46 26.90 2.50 -7.21
CA THR A 46 26.87 3.93 -7.60
C THR A 46 26.18 4.79 -6.54
N SER A 47 26.42 6.10 -6.63
CA SER A 47 25.66 7.10 -5.89
C SER A 47 24.88 7.98 -6.87
N VAL A 48 23.65 8.35 -6.50
CA VAL A 48 22.75 9.16 -7.33
C VAL A 48 22.03 10.20 -6.47
N GLU A 49 21.85 11.40 -7.02
CA GLU A 49 21.00 12.41 -6.41
C GLU A 49 19.52 12.08 -6.67
N VAL A 50 18.75 11.95 -5.60
CA VAL A 50 17.32 11.65 -5.65
C VAL A 50 16.53 12.82 -5.10
N THR A 51 15.57 13.30 -5.88
CA THR A 51 14.56 14.26 -5.45
C THR A 51 13.28 13.49 -5.10
N ILE A 52 12.68 13.79 -3.95
CA ILE A 52 11.41 13.21 -3.51
C ILE A 52 10.28 14.23 -3.60
N THR A 53 9.06 13.75 -3.90
CA THR A 53 7.83 14.53 -3.79
C THR A 53 6.83 13.80 -2.90
N GLY A 54 5.93 14.54 -2.27
CA GLY A 54 4.96 13.93 -1.38
C GLY A 54 4.01 14.91 -0.72
N GLU A 55 3.15 14.37 0.14
CA GLU A 55 2.20 15.13 0.97
C GLU A 55 2.61 14.97 2.43
N HIS A 56 2.50 16.06 3.22
CA HIS A 56 2.88 16.07 4.64
C HIS A 56 4.35 15.65 4.89
N LEU A 57 5.26 16.12 4.03
CA LEU A 57 6.70 15.88 4.10
C LEU A 57 7.45 17.02 4.79
N GLU A 58 6.86 17.65 5.80
CA GLU A 58 7.56 18.68 6.58
C GLU A 58 8.62 18.03 7.46
N GLU A 59 9.77 18.69 7.55
CA GLU A 59 10.87 18.27 8.40
C GLU A 59 11.33 16.82 8.11
N VAL A 60 11.51 16.50 6.83
CA VAL A 60 12.04 15.17 6.46
C VAL A 60 13.44 15.01 7.03
N SER A 61 13.60 14.04 7.91
CA SER A 61 14.86 13.74 8.59
C SER A 61 15.66 12.62 7.92
N ALA A 62 15.00 11.71 7.17
CA ALA A 62 15.67 10.60 6.52
C ALA A 62 14.87 10.07 5.32
N LEU A 63 15.60 9.56 4.32
CA LEU A 63 15.10 8.68 3.27
C LEU A 63 15.64 7.27 3.56
N LEU A 64 14.74 6.30 3.68
CA LEU A 64 15.01 4.95 4.18
C LEU A 64 14.68 3.92 3.10
N PHE A 65 15.37 2.79 3.11
CA PHE A 65 15.14 1.69 2.17
C PHE A 65 14.94 0.37 2.89
N SER A 66 14.25 -0.57 2.24
CA SER A 66 13.98 -1.92 2.76
C SER A 66 15.24 -2.81 2.87
N THR A 67 16.40 -2.33 2.47
CA THR A 67 17.71 -3.01 2.64
C THR A 67 18.76 -2.04 3.17
N PRO A 68 19.61 -2.46 4.10
CA PRO A 68 20.70 -1.62 4.61
C PRO A 68 21.83 -1.40 3.58
N LYS A 69 21.77 -2.08 2.42
CA LYS A 69 22.73 -1.91 1.32
C LYS A 69 22.47 -0.65 0.47
N ILE A 70 21.36 0.06 0.75
CA ILE A 70 21.04 1.36 0.16
C ILE A 70 20.94 2.35 1.30
N THR A 71 21.76 3.41 1.23
CA THR A 71 21.77 4.49 2.22
C THR A 71 21.47 5.83 1.55
N ALA A 72 20.95 6.77 2.31
CA ALA A 72 20.68 8.11 1.81
C ALA A 72 21.14 9.18 2.83
N GLU A 73 21.75 10.23 2.33
CA GLU A 73 22.14 11.42 3.11
C GLU A 73 21.47 12.66 2.49
N PRO A 74 20.94 13.58 3.30
CA PRO A 74 20.44 14.85 2.79
C PRO A 74 21.52 15.60 2.01
N LEU A 75 21.21 16.05 0.80
CA LEU A 75 22.09 16.96 0.05
C LEU A 75 22.21 18.28 0.80
N LYS A 76 23.42 18.85 0.77
CA LYS A 76 23.72 20.13 1.42
C LYS A 76 24.04 21.18 0.35
N ASP A 77 23.62 22.42 0.61
CA ASP A 77 23.98 23.55 -0.18
C ASP A 77 25.44 24.03 0.13
N GLU A 78 25.90 25.08 -0.53
CA GLU A 78 27.23 25.65 -0.34
C GLU A 78 27.47 26.18 1.09
N ALA A 79 26.40 26.50 1.83
CA ALA A 79 26.43 26.91 3.22
C ALA A 79 26.37 25.71 4.20
N GLY A 80 26.34 24.48 3.69
CA GLY A 80 26.25 23.25 4.48
C GLY A 80 24.87 22.96 5.04
N GLN A 81 23.82 23.67 4.59
CA GLN A 81 22.44 23.45 5.03
C GLN A 81 21.76 22.35 4.16
N PRO A 82 20.92 21.51 4.75
CA PRO A 82 20.18 20.50 4.00
C PRO A 82 19.28 21.15 2.94
N VAL A 83 19.36 20.64 1.71
CA VAL A 83 18.44 21.02 0.63
C VAL A 83 17.16 20.19 0.78
N ALA A 84 16.02 20.88 0.89
CA ALA A 84 14.75 20.23 1.12
C ALA A 84 14.44 19.18 0.04
N ASN A 85 14.03 17.99 0.48
CA ASN A 85 13.57 16.89 -0.38
C ASN A 85 14.62 16.37 -1.39
N ARG A 86 15.92 16.60 -1.16
CA ARG A 86 17.02 16.10 -2.00
C ARG A 86 18.00 15.28 -1.19
N PHE A 87 18.35 14.11 -1.72
CA PHE A 87 19.21 13.13 -1.05
C PHE A 87 20.28 12.60 -2.00
N LEU A 88 21.47 12.35 -1.48
CA LEU A 88 22.48 11.52 -2.13
C LEU A 88 22.23 10.07 -1.69
N VAL A 89 21.75 9.25 -2.61
CA VAL A 89 21.49 7.82 -2.37
C VAL A 89 22.70 7.03 -2.85
N THR A 90 23.27 6.22 -1.96
CA THR A 90 24.42 5.36 -2.25
C THR A 90 23.99 3.90 -2.20
N VAL A 91 24.25 3.19 -3.31
CA VAL A 91 23.93 1.77 -3.48
C VAL A 91 25.23 0.96 -3.40
N ALA A 92 25.30 0.03 -2.47
CA ALA A 92 26.45 -0.86 -2.34
C ALA A 92 26.64 -1.74 -3.60
N ALA A 93 27.88 -2.14 -3.89
CA ALA A 93 28.18 -2.97 -5.05
C ALA A 93 27.52 -4.37 -4.96
N ASP A 94 27.30 -4.85 -3.73
CA ASP A 94 26.64 -6.12 -3.40
C ASP A 94 25.16 -5.95 -3.02
N ALA A 95 24.55 -4.79 -3.33
CA ALA A 95 23.14 -4.58 -3.10
C ALA A 95 22.32 -5.55 -3.97
N PRO A 96 21.27 -6.20 -3.41
CA PRO A 96 20.42 -7.09 -4.18
C PRO A 96 19.76 -6.37 -5.36
N VAL A 97 19.89 -6.94 -6.55
CA VAL A 97 19.14 -6.48 -7.72
C VAL A 97 17.66 -6.79 -7.50
N GLY A 98 16.79 -5.81 -7.75
CA GLY A 98 15.37 -5.95 -7.51
C GLY A 98 14.66 -4.64 -7.21
N VAL A 99 13.40 -4.74 -6.82
CA VAL A 99 12.60 -3.60 -6.34
C VAL A 99 12.69 -3.54 -4.82
N HIS A 100 13.08 -2.40 -4.31
CA HIS A 100 13.17 -2.08 -2.88
C HIS A 100 12.17 -0.99 -2.53
N ASP A 101 11.69 -0.98 -1.28
CA ASP A 101 10.81 0.06 -0.80
C ASP A 101 11.61 1.25 -0.27
N ALA A 102 11.34 2.44 -0.83
CA ALA A 102 11.80 3.71 -0.30
C ALA A 102 10.71 4.34 0.59
N ARG A 103 11.08 4.92 1.74
CA ARG A 103 10.19 5.62 2.66
C ARG A 103 10.88 6.84 3.23
N VAL A 104 10.13 7.83 3.64
CA VAL A 104 10.67 8.98 4.36
C VAL A 104 10.24 8.97 5.82
N MET A 105 11.11 9.45 6.70
CA MET A 105 10.78 9.80 8.07
C MET A 105 10.62 11.31 8.15
N SER A 106 9.45 11.76 8.57
CA SER A 106 9.12 13.18 8.72
C SER A 106 8.62 13.49 10.14
N ARG A 107 8.26 14.72 10.39
CA ARG A 107 7.63 15.17 11.65
C ARG A 107 6.41 14.30 12.06
N LEU A 108 5.67 13.78 11.08
CA LEU A 108 4.48 12.96 11.29
C LEU A 108 4.74 11.45 11.25
N GLY A 109 6.00 11.03 11.24
CA GLY A 109 6.41 9.63 11.25
C GLY A 109 6.84 9.11 9.89
N ILE A 110 6.79 7.78 9.72
CA ILE A 110 7.22 7.09 8.51
C ILE A 110 6.14 7.11 7.44
N SER A 111 6.54 7.30 6.18
CA SER A 111 5.63 7.37 5.03
C SER A 111 5.19 6.01 4.51
N SER A 112 4.19 6.03 3.60
CA SER A 112 3.95 4.95 2.65
C SER A 112 5.19 4.67 1.80
N PRO A 113 5.38 3.42 1.31
CA PRO A 113 6.51 3.08 0.46
C PRO A 113 6.33 3.57 -0.98
N ARG A 114 7.48 3.71 -1.67
CA ARG A 114 7.59 3.78 -3.13
C ARG A 114 8.65 2.81 -3.61
N ALA A 115 8.40 2.20 -4.76
CA ALA A 115 9.36 1.32 -5.40
C ALA A 115 10.61 2.10 -5.82
N PHE A 116 11.78 1.55 -5.48
CA PHE A 116 13.10 2.01 -5.92
C PHE A 116 13.87 0.82 -6.48
N THR A 117 14.17 0.84 -7.76
CA THR A 117 14.70 -0.33 -8.46
C THR A 117 16.21 -0.32 -8.51
N ILE A 118 16.86 -1.40 -8.10
CA ILE A 118 18.29 -1.61 -8.25
C ILE A 118 18.55 -2.54 -9.43
N GLY A 119 19.36 -2.06 -10.35
CA GLY A 119 19.80 -2.81 -11.54
C GLY A 119 21.32 -2.85 -11.70
N THR A 120 21.77 -3.46 -12.79
CA THR A 120 23.20 -3.56 -13.13
C THR A 120 23.60 -2.63 -14.28
N MET A 121 22.63 -2.06 -14.99
CA MET A 121 22.88 -1.17 -16.13
C MET A 121 23.07 0.29 -15.68
N PRO A 122 23.84 1.08 -16.44
CA PRO A 122 23.91 2.52 -16.27
C PRO A 122 22.54 3.19 -16.40
N GLU A 123 22.32 4.25 -15.64
CA GLU A 123 21.07 4.98 -15.64
C GLU A 123 21.21 6.40 -16.16
N VAL A 124 20.21 6.85 -16.90
CA VAL A 124 20.11 8.20 -17.46
C VAL A 124 18.82 8.83 -16.97
N THR A 125 18.88 10.01 -16.37
CA THR A 125 17.68 10.78 -16.02
C THR A 125 17.40 11.78 -17.14
N VAL A 126 16.19 11.69 -17.72
CA VAL A 126 15.76 12.58 -18.80
C VAL A 126 15.04 13.77 -18.19
N ALA A 127 15.72 14.91 -18.16
CA ALA A 127 15.21 16.18 -17.61
C ALA A 127 14.58 17.08 -18.66
N GLU A 128 14.93 16.91 -19.93
CA GLU A 128 14.46 17.77 -21.02
C GLU A 128 13.25 17.18 -21.74
N ALA A 129 12.44 18.06 -22.33
CA ALA A 129 11.29 17.63 -23.11
C ALA A 129 11.75 16.94 -24.40
N ASN A 130 11.31 15.71 -24.63
CA ASN A 130 11.58 14.88 -25.80
C ASN A 130 10.29 14.53 -26.54
N ALA A 131 9.44 15.54 -26.77
CA ALA A 131 8.07 15.36 -27.22
C ALA A 131 7.92 15.32 -28.77
N SER A 132 9.00 15.38 -29.51
CA SER A 132 9.01 15.30 -30.97
C SER A 132 10.20 14.51 -31.50
N LEU A 133 10.17 14.20 -32.80
CA LEU A 133 11.26 13.50 -33.48
C LEU A 133 12.58 14.28 -33.39
N GLU A 134 12.51 15.60 -33.54
CA GLU A 134 13.67 16.51 -33.53
C GLU A 134 14.27 16.65 -32.12
N THR A 135 13.47 16.42 -31.09
CA THR A 135 13.89 16.51 -29.68
C THR A 135 14.13 15.13 -29.06
N ALA A 136 14.20 14.07 -29.88
CA ALA A 136 14.44 12.72 -29.40
C ALA A 136 15.76 12.62 -28.61
N VAL A 137 15.69 12.07 -27.41
CA VAL A 137 16.87 11.88 -26.56
C VAL A 137 17.58 10.59 -26.98
N THR A 138 18.88 10.70 -27.31
CA THR A 138 19.69 9.53 -27.59
C THR A 138 20.05 8.79 -26.31
N ILE A 139 19.70 7.51 -26.22
CA ILE A 139 20.04 6.63 -25.12
C ILE A 139 21.03 5.55 -25.55
N PRO A 140 22.04 5.24 -24.72
CA PRO A 140 22.95 4.14 -24.99
C PRO A 140 22.26 2.80 -24.92
N VAL A 141 22.68 1.84 -25.77
CA VAL A 141 22.33 0.43 -25.57
C VAL A 141 22.92 -0.06 -24.24
N ASN A 142 22.25 -0.95 -23.55
CA ASN A 142 22.56 -1.43 -22.20
C ASN A 142 22.46 -0.31 -21.15
N SER A 143 21.39 0.49 -21.22
CA SER A 143 21.07 1.54 -20.24
C SER A 143 19.58 1.58 -19.89
N VAL A 144 19.27 2.31 -18.81
CA VAL A 144 17.91 2.58 -18.36
C VAL A 144 17.69 4.08 -18.32
N ALA A 145 16.68 4.57 -19.03
CA ALA A 145 16.25 5.96 -18.95
C ALA A 145 15.10 6.14 -17.95
N ASN A 146 15.30 7.04 -16.98
CA ASN A 146 14.28 7.46 -16.02
C ASN A 146 13.60 8.73 -16.49
N ALA A 147 12.29 8.73 -16.59
CA ALA A 147 11.53 9.88 -17.06
C ALA A 147 10.11 9.94 -16.47
N THR A 148 9.48 11.09 -16.64
CA THR A 148 8.08 11.34 -16.29
C THR A 148 7.29 11.68 -17.54
N MET A 149 6.09 11.12 -17.69
CA MET A 149 5.22 11.37 -18.83
C MET A 149 4.44 12.68 -18.64
N ALA A 150 4.54 13.57 -19.62
CA ALA A 150 3.70 14.76 -19.68
C ALA A 150 2.31 14.44 -20.27
N LYS A 151 1.29 15.16 -19.84
CA LYS A 151 -0.09 14.96 -20.33
C LYS A 151 -0.18 15.27 -21.84
N ARG A 152 -0.87 14.41 -22.58
CA ARG A 152 -1.06 14.52 -24.04
C ARG A 152 0.26 14.55 -24.82
N SER A 153 1.27 13.83 -24.35
CA SER A 153 2.59 13.79 -24.95
C SER A 153 2.97 12.37 -25.34
N ILE A 154 3.92 12.29 -26.25
CA ILE A 154 4.69 11.10 -26.62
C ILE A 154 6.15 11.44 -26.37
N ALA A 155 6.87 10.60 -25.66
CA ALA A 155 8.30 10.75 -25.43
C ALA A 155 9.08 9.98 -26.51
N PHE A 156 10.07 10.62 -27.12
CA PHE A 156 10.89 10.09 -28.21
C PHE A 156 12.31 9.81 -27.72
N TYR A 157 12.81 8.61 -28.00
CA TYR A 157 14.18 8.19 -27.73
C TYR A 157 14.81 7.65 -29.01
N ALA A 158 16.09 7.95 -29.24
CA ALA A 158 16.85 7.45 -30.35
C ALA A 158 17.94 6.49 -29.87
N PHE A 159 18.23 5.44 -30.61
CA PHE A 159 19.35 4.55 -30.36
C PHE A 159 19.93 4.01 -31.65
N ALA A 160 21.23 3.65 -31.61
CA ALA A 160 21.89 2.98 -32.72
C ALA A 160 21.75 1.47 -32.57
N ALA A 161 21.22 0.81 -33.60
CA ALA A 161 21.15 -0.65 -33.67
C ALA A 161 22.02 -1.21 -34.81
N GLU A 162 22.61 -2.38 -34.58
CA GLU A 162 23.44 -3.10 -35.52
C GLU A 162 22.68 -4.30 -36.09
N GLN A 163 22.74 -4.52 -37.38
CA GLN A 163 22.14 -5.69 -38.01
C GLN A 163 22.68 -7.00 -37.41
N GLY A 164 21.77 -7.91 -37.10
CA GLY A 164 22.08 -9.21 -36.52
C GLY A 164 22.22 -9.22 -34.98
N LYS A 165 22.21 -8.08 -34.35
CA LYS A 165 22.10 -7.99 -32.87
C LYS A 165 20.64 -7.90 -32.45
N ARG A 166 20.28 -8.63 -31.42
CA ARG A 166 18.91 -8.66 -30.85
C ARG A 166 18.81 -7.67 -29.70
N TYR A 167 17.73 -6.89 -29.64
CA TYR A 167 17.50 -5.86 -28.62
C TYR A 167 16.20 -6.14 -27.90
N ALA A 168 16.25 -6.04 -26.56
CA ALA A 168 15.11 -6.06 -25.68
C ALA A 168 14.80 -4.63 -25.21
N ILE A 169 13.55 -4.19 -25.39
CA ILE A 169 13.07 -2.87 -25.00
C ILE A 169 11.91 -3.08 -24.03
N GLU A 170 12.05 -2.59 -22.80
CA GLU A 170 11.03 -2.71 -21.76
C GLU A 170 10.76 -1.38 -21.09
N CYS A 171 9.48 -1.04 -20.90
CA CYS A 171 9.07 0.15 -20.17
C CYS A 171 8.40 -0.25 -18.84
N ALA A 172 9.17 -0.25 -17.78
CA ALA A 172 8.66 -0.51 -16.44
C ALA A 172 7.87 0.73 -15.93
N ALA A 173 6.62 0.51 -15.56
CA ALA A 173 5.73 1.53 -14.98
C ALA A 173 4.88 0.96 -13.85
N VAL A 174 3.86 0.17 -14.14
CA VAL A 174 2.98 -0.43 -13.12
C VAL A 174 3.79 -1.24 -12.09
N GLY A 175 4.75 -2.01 -12.53
CA GLY A 175 5.65 -2.81 -11.67
C GLY A 175 6.63 -2.00 -10.81
N ILE A 176 6.60 -0.67 -10.87
CA ILE A 176 7.38 0.25 -10.03
C ILE A 176 6.51 1.32 -9.37
N ASP A 177 5.25 1.02 -9.10
CA ASP A 177 4.26 1.90 -8.46
C ASP A 177 3.84 3.13 -9.30
N SER A 178 4.05 3.16 -10.62
CA SER A 178 3.62 4.28 -11.46
C SER A 178 2.14 4.21 -11.84
N LYS A 179 1.53 5.37 -12.10
CA LYS A 179 0.18 5.48 -12.70
C LYS A 179 0.19 5.35 -14.23
N LEU A 180 1.36 5.30 -14.86
CA LEU A 180 1.49 5.17 -16.30
C LEU A 180 1.07 3.77 -16.77
N THR A 181 0.18 3.71 -17.76
CA THR A 181 -0.06 2.50 -18.56
C THR A 181 0.70 2.66 -19.88
N PRO A 182 1.92 2.11 -20.00
CA PRO A 182 2.79 2.44 -21.11
C PRO A 182 2.34 1.78 -22.42
N VAL A 183 2.36 2.57 -23.48
CA VAL A 183 2.40 2.09 -24.85
C VAL A 183 3.82 2.34 -25.36
N VAL A 184 4.48 1.28 -25.84
CA VAL A 184 5.85 1.36 -26.36
C VAL A 184 5.80 1.05 -27.85
N ILE A 185 6.34 1.95 -28.66
CA ILE A 185 6.38 1.82 -30.11
C ILE A 185 7.84 1.88 -30.57
N LEU A 186 8.26 0.90 -31.32
CA LEU A 186 9.53 0.95 -32.04
C LEU A 186 9.28 1.51 -33.46
N ALA A 187 10.08 2.46 -33.88
CA ALA A 187 9.98 3.09 -35.20
C ALA A 187 11.34 3.17 -35.93
N ASP A 188 11.30 3.37 -37.20
CA ASP A 188 12.53 3.68 -38.00
C ASP A 188 12.96 5.15 -37.77
N ALA A 189 14.08 5.55 -38.40
CA ALA A 189 14.64 6.89 -38.23
C ALA A 189 13.71 7.99 -38.76
N GLU A 190 12.80 7.70 -39.69
CA GLU A 190 11.79 8.62 -40.21
C GLU A 190 10.52 8.65 -39.35
N GLY A 191 10.46 7.88 -38.27
CA GLY A 191 9.35 7.84 -37.33
C GLY A 191 8.18 6.92 -37.75
N ARG A 192 8.35 6.05 -38.74
CA ARG A 192 7.33 5.06 -39.12
C ARG A 192 7.37 3.87 -38.16
N ASP A 193 6.21 3.51 -37.64
CA ASP A 193 6.04 2.47 -36.65
C ASP A 193 6.37 1.09 -37.23
N LEU A 194 7.23 0.35 -36.54
CA LEU A 194 7.64 -1.01 -36.88
C LEU A 194 6.98 -2.04 -35.97
N MET A 195 6.92 -1.76 -34.68
CA MET A 195 6.34 -2.62 -33.65
C MET A 195 5.60 -1.79 -32.61
N VAL A 196 4.51 -2.32 -32.05
CA VAL A 196 3.73 -1.67 -31.01
C VAL A 196 3.43 -2.64 -29.89
N ASN A 197 3.75 -2.25 -28.64
CA ASN A 197 3.36 -2.99 -27.45
C ASN A 197 2.43 -2.12 -26.60
N ARG A 198 1.23 -2.64 -26.27
CA ARG A 198 0.21 -2.00 -25.44
C ARG A 198 -0.16 -2.82 -24.19
N THR A 199 0.40 -3.99 -24.06
CA THR A 199 0.04 -4.97 -23.02
C THR A 199 1.10 -5.11 -21.93
N GLY A 200 2.21 -4.38 -22.06
CA GLY A 200 3.39 -4.54 -21.19
C GLY A 200 4.32 -5.65 -21.68
N GLY A 201 5.37 -5.92 -20.90
CA GLY A 201 6.41 -6.86 -21.27
C GLY A 201 7.45 -6.25 -22.21
N VAL A 202 8.19 -7.10 -22.91
CA VAL A 202 9.38 -6.72 -23.70
C VAL A 202 9.06 -6.66 -25.17
N LEU A 203 9.45 -5.59 -25.86
CA LEU A 203 9.60 -5.59 -27.31
C LEU A 203 10.94 -6.25 -27.67
N ASP A 204 10.85 -7.37 -28.37
CA ASP A 204 11.98 -8.15 -28.83
C ASP A 204 12.26 -7.81 -30.30
N PHE A 205 13.40 -7.17 -30.55
CA PHE A 205 13.70 -6.57 -31.84
C PHE A 205 15.03 -7.09 -32.43
N LEU A 206 14.95 -7.61 -33.65
CA LEU A 206 16.10 -7.98 -34.47
C LEU A 206 16.14 -7.08 -35.73
N PRO A 207 17.02 -6.07 -35.79
CA PRO A 207 17.08 -5.14 -36.92
C PRO A 207 17.51 -5.82 -38.20
N SER A 208 16.79 -5.54 -39.30
CA SER A 208 17.12 -6.01 -40.63
C SER A 208 18.32 -5.26 -41.28
N LYS A 209 18.64 -4.08 -40.73
CA LYS A 209 19.78 -3.23 -41.15
C LYS A 209 20.31 -2.44 -39.98
N SER A 210 21.59 -2.11 -39.99
CA SER A 210 22.20 -1.20 -39.02
C SER A 210 21.71 0.23 -39.27
N GLY A 211 21.47 1.01 -38.19
CA GLY A 211 21.02 2.40 -38.28
C GLY A 211 20.43 2.92 -36.99
N THR A 212 19.91 4.14 -37.06
CA THR A 212 19.16 4.76 -35.94
C THR A 212 17.74 4.26 -35.98
N TYR A 213 17.24 3.90 -34.79
CA TYR A 213 15.86 3.54 -34.52
C TYR A 213 15.31 4.41 -33.41
N LEU A 214 14.00 4.54 -33.35
CA LEU A 214 13.30 5.35 -32.37
C LEU A 214 12.42 4.48 -31.48
N ILE A 215 12.39 4.81 -30.18
CA ILE A 215 11.43 4.29 -29.23
C ILE A 215 10.49 5.44 -28.87
N LYS A 216 9.20 5.23 -29.04
CA LYS A 216 8.16 6.18 -28.60
C LYS A 216 7.45 5.60 -27.38
N VAL A 217 7.26 6.40 -26.36
CA VAL A 217 6.53 6.02 -25.13
C VAL A 217 5.41 7.01 -24.90
N ASN A 218 4.20 6.51 -24.66
CA ASN A 218 3.07 7.33 -24.23
C ASN A 218 2.18 6.56 -23.25
N ASP A 219 1.37 7.27 -22.49
CA ASP A 219 0.32 6.65 -21.70
C ASP A 219 -0.83 6.18 -22.62
N LEU A 220 -1.44 5.02 -22.35
CA LEU A 220 -2.53 4.44 -23.14
C LEU A 220 -3.69 5.40 -23.36
N THR A 221 -3.98 6.25 -22.39
CA THR A 221 -5.05 7.25 -22.40
C THR A 221 -4.52 8.69 -22.49
N TYR A 222 -3.23 8.84 -22.78
CA TYR A 222 -2.53 10.13 -22.86
C TYR A 222 -2.60 10.96 -21.57
N GLN A 223 -2.68 10.30 -20.40
CA GLN A 223 -2.50 10.94 -19.11
C GLN A 223 -1.02 11.24 -18.87
N GLY A 224 -0.76 12.14 -17.92
CA GLY A 224 0.60 12.51 -17.54
C GLY A 224 0.60 13.47 -16.35
N SER A 225 1.55 13.27 -15.47
CA SER A 225 1.86 14.10 -14.30
C SER A 225 3.13 13.55 -13.66
N GLU A 226 3.62 14.14 -12.58
CA GLU A 226 4.71 13.58 -11.78
C GLU A 226 4.49 12.12 -11.32
N ARG A 227 3.23 11.66 -11.26
CA ARG A 227 2.84 10.30 -10.87
C ARG A 227 2.87 9.30 -12.03
N HIS A 228 3.13 9.76 -13.26
CA HIS A 228 3.24 8.95 -14.47
C HIS A 228 4.72 8.83 -14.88
N PHE A 229 5.50 8.25 -14.02
CA PHE A 229 6.92 8.01 -14.23
C PHE A 229 7.17 6.62 -14.84
N TYR A 230 8.33 6.43 -15.45
CA TYR A 230 8.71 5.15 -16.05
C TYR A 230 10.22 4.98 -16.12
N ARG A 231 10.63 3.74 -16.26
CA ARG A 231 12.02 3.33 -16.52
C ARG A 231 12.03 2.58 -17.86
N LEU A 232 12.64 3.19 -18.85
CA LEU A 232 12.79 2.60 -20.19
C LEU A 232 14.15 1.92 -20.27
N ALA A 233 14.17 0.60 -20.28
CA ALA A 233 15.36 -0.21 -20.45
C ALA A 233 15.55 -0.57 -21.91
N LEU A 234 16.77 -0.37 -22.41
CA LEU A 234 17.23 -0.80 -23.73
C LEU A 234 18.45 -1.68 -23.55
N GLN A 235 18.34 -2.95 -23.92
CA GLN A 235 19.40 -3.93 -23.68
C GLN A 235 19.66 -4.78 -24.93
N GLU A 236 20.93 -5.07 -25.22
CA GLU A 236 21.30 -6.13 -26.15
C GLU A 236 20.99 -7.49 -25.53
N ALA A 237 20.20 -8.31 -26.21
CA ALA A 237 19.77 -9.62 -25.75
C ALA A 237 20.60 -10.74 -26.39
N LEU A 238 20.62 -11.91 -25.75
CA LEU A 238 21.23 -13.11 -26.33
C LEU A 238 20.50 -13.46 -27.63
N ALA A 239 21.23 -14.04 -28.59
CA ALA A 239 20.70 -14.41 -29.88
C ALA A 239 19.52 -15.40 -29.81
N SER A 240 19.41 -16.17 -28.73
CA SER A 240 18.33 -17.13 -28.47
C SER A 240 17.93 -17.11 -26.98
N GLY A 241 16.78 -17.68 -26.69
CA GLY A 241 16.20 -17.72 -25.33
C GLY A 241 15.24 -16.55 -25.05
N PRO A 242 14.59 -16.53 -23.90
CA PRO A 242 13.67 -15.47 -23.53
C PRO A 242 14.40 -14.12 -23.38
N PRO A 243 13.77 -13.01 -23.75
CA PRO A 243 14.34 -11.69 -23.52
C PRO A 243 14.48 -11.42 -22.02
N PRO A 244 15.50 -10.65 -21.59
CA PRO A 244 15.67 -10.31 -20.19
C PRO A 244 14.52 -9.42 -19.69
N LEU A 245 13.99 -9.73 -18.50
CA LEU A 245 13.00 -8.92 -17.79
C LEU A 245 13.66 -8.13 -16.66
N HIS A 246 13.21 -6.90 -16.46
CA HIS A 246 13.66 -6.08 -15.35
C HIS A 246 12.84 -6.35 -14.09
N PRO A 247 13.42 -6.11 -12.91
CA PRO A 247 12.69 -6.27 -11.66
C PRO A 247 11.45 -5.41 -11.59
N ALA A 248 10.33 -6.00 -11.19
CA ALA A 248 9.05 -5.35 -10.93
C ALA A 248 8.51 -5.77 -9.56
N THR A 249 7.56 -4.99 -9.02
CA THR A 249 6.82 -5.42 -7.83
C THR A 249 6.07 -6.70 -8.14
N ALA A 250 6.14 -7.68 -7.23
CA ALA A 250 5.45 -8.94 -7.41
C ALA A 250 3.92 -8.73 -7.46
N ALA A 251 3.23 -9.63 -8.14
CA ALA A 251 1.78 -9.67 -8.09
C ALA A 251 1.27 -9.75 -6.65
N VAL A 252 0.19 -9.04 -6.36
CA VAL A 252 -0.35 -8.91 -5.02
C VAL A 252 -1.14 -10.16 -4.68
N SER A 253 -0.54 -11.08 -3.93
CA SER A 253 -1.20 -12.27 -3.38
C SER A 253 -0.76 -12.51 -1.95
N SER A 254 -1.71 -12.80 -1.05
CA SER A 254 -1.43 -13.21 0.32
C SER A 254 -0.82 -14.61 0.39
N MET A 255 -1.12 -15.44 -0.60
CA MET A 255 -0.60 -16.81 -0.70
C MET A 255 0.76 -16.80 -1.40
N SER A 256 1.82 -17.14 -0.68
CA SER A 256 3.15 -17.29 -1.27
C SER A 256 3.19 -18.46 -2.26
N TRP A 257 4.02 -18.31 -3.27
CA TRP A 257 4.32 -19.36 -4.22
C TRP A 257 5.84 -19.58 -4.31
N PRO A 258 6.37 -20.79 -4.32
CA PRO A 258 5.65 -22.05 -3.97
C PRO A 258 5.22 -22.07 -2.50
N PRO A 259 4.17 -22.86 -2.15
CA PRO A 259 3.80 -23.05 -0.74
C PRO A 259 4.95 -23.67 0.04
N PRO A 260 5.02 -23.47 1.36
CA PRO A 260 6.06 -24.09 2.18
C PRO A 260 6.10 -25.60 2.00
N GLY A 261 7.30 -26.15 1.77
CA GLY A 261 7.51 -27.58 1.58
C GLY A 261 7.39 -28.09 0.15
N LEU A 262 6.94 -27.25 -0.80
CA LEU A 262 6.91 -27.58 -2.22
C LEU A 262 8.22 -27.16 -2.88
N SER A 263 8.77 -28.02 -3.76
CA SER A 263 9.92 -27.66 -4.62
C SER A 263 9.61 -26.46 -5.52
N ALA A 264 10.61 -25.69 -5.89
CA ALA A 264 10.46 -24.62 -6.88
C ALA A 264 10.10 -25.18 -8.27
N GLU A 265 10.65 -26.34 -8.62
CA GLU A 265 10.45 -27.00 -9.91
C GLU A 265 9.40 -28.11 -9.78
N ALA A 266 8.60 -28.31 -10.83
CA ALA A 266 7.68 -29.42 -10.95
C ALA A 266 8.43 -30.73 -11.15
N THR A 267 7.79 -31.86 -10.79
CA THR A 267 8.41 -33.19 -10.93
C THR A 267 8.27 -33.78 -12.35
N ALA A 268 7.33 -33.25 -13.13
CA ALA A 268 7.07 -33.66 -14.51
C ALA A 268 6.63 -32.44 -15.34
N SER A 269 6.67 -32.60 -16.66
CA SER A 269 6.08 -31.65 -17.61
C SER A 269 4.97 -32.35 -18.38
N GLU A 270 3.96 -31.60 -18.78
CA GLU A 270 2.90 -32.09 -19.66
C GLU A 270 3.47 -32.61 -20.99
N VAL A 271 2.73 -33.47 -21.64
CA VAL A 271 3.08 -34.05 -22.94
C VAL A 271 2.00 -33.69 -23.94
N GLU A 272 2.36 -32.83 -24.89
CA GLU A 272 1.51 -32.37 -25.97
C GLU A 272 1.58 -33.26 -27.25
N PRO A 273 0.50 -33.30 -28.04
CA PRO A 273 -0.82 -32.66 -27.83
C PRO A 273 -1.74 -33.48 -26.90
N ASN A 274 -2.41 -32.82 -25.97
CA ASN A 274 -3.30 -33.45 -24.99
C ASN A 274 -4.71 -32.80 -24.91
N ASP A 275 -5.06 -31.92 -25.86
CA ASP A 275 -6.37 -31.22 -25.91
C ASP A 275 -7.57 -32.13 -26.05
N GLU A 276 -7.41 -33.24 -26.75
CA GLU A 276 -8.50 -34.15 -27.13
C GLU A 276 -8.63 -35.33 -26.16
N ALA A 277 -9.85 -35.78 -25.98
CA ALA A 277 -10.18 -36.87 -25.07
C ALA A 277 -9.46 -38.20 -25.34
N ASP A 278 -9.10 -38.46 -26.59
CA ASP A 278 -8.37 -39.66 -27.02
C ASP A 278 -6.85 -39.52 -26.91
N ARG A 279 -6.38 -38.28 -26.65
CA ARG A 279 -4.97 -37.93 -26.44
C ARG A 279 -4.68 -37.54 -25.01
N ALA A 280 -5.67 -37.62 -24.12
CA ALA A 280 -5.50 -37.26 -22.71
C ALA A 280 -4.27 -37.92 -22.09
N GLU A 281 -3.44 -37.11 -21.44
CA GLU A 281 -2.25 -37.59 -20.76
C GLU A 281 -2.61 -38.45 -19.54
N LYS A 282 -2.01 -39.63 -19.43
CA LYS A 282 -2.24 -40.53 -18.28
C LYS A 282 -1.30 -40.19 -17.14
N ILE A 283 -1.88 -39.78 -16.01
CA ILE A 283 -1.14 -39.40 -14.83
C ILE A 283 -1.41 -40.33 -13.66
N THR A 284 -0.46 -40.37 -12.73
CA THR A 284 -0.59 -41.11 -11.46
C THR A 284 -0.64 -40.12 -10.31
N LEU A 285 -1.63 -40.27 -9.41
CA LEU A 285 -1.78 -39.42 -8.23
C LEU A 285 -0.97 -39.94 -7.03
N PRO A 286 -0.31 -39.10 -6.22
CA PRO A 286 -0.22 -37.64 -6.40
C PRO A 286 0.67 -37.25 -7.57
N CYS A 287 0.44 -36.06 -8.15
CA CYS A 287 1.25 -35.53 -9.25
C CYS A 287 1.56 -34.04 -9.06
N ASP A 288 2.58 -33.59 -9.78
CA ASP A 288 3.09 -32.22 -9.79
C ASP A 288 3.69 -31.95 -11.20
N ILE A 289 2.93 -31.25 -12.04
CA ILE A 289 3.16 -31.16 -13.48
C ILE A 289 3.26 -29.68 -13.87
N ALA A 290 4.29 -29.32 -14.63
CA ALA A 290 4.40 -28.04 -15.31
C ALA A 290 3.74 -28.12 -16.68
N GLY A 291 2.89 -27.16 -16.99
CA GLY A 291 2.23 -27.02 -18.28
C GLY A 291 2.16 -25.57 -18.76
N SER A 292 1.55 -25.35 -19.92
CA SER A 292 1.36 -24.01 -20.51
C SER A 292 0.00 -23.89 -21.19
N PHE A 293 -0.64 -22.73 -21.10
CA PHE A 293 -1.88 -22.41 -21.83
C PHE A 293 -1.54 -21.94 -23.26
N TYR A 294 -0.97 -22.83 -24.06
CA TYR A 294 -0.54 -22.56 -25.42
C TYR A 294 -0.67 -23.79 -26.29
N PRO A 295 -1.30 -23.66 -27.51
CA PRO A 295 -1.71 -22.44 -28.23
C PRO A 295 -2.99 -21.77 -27.68
N ALA A 296 -3.52 -20.74 -28.36
CA ALA A 296 -4.79 -20.13 -27.98
C ALA A 296 -5.93 -21.14 -27.95
N ALA A 297 -6.80 -21.05 -26.93
CA ALA A 297 -7.91 -21.98 -26.64
C ALA A 297 -7.48 -23.38 -26.20
N ASP A 298 -6.27 -23.51 -25.69
CA ASP A 298 -5.72 -24.72 -25.11
C ASP A 298 -6.56 -25.31 -23.96
N VAL A 299 -6.68 -26.65 -23.93
CA VAL A 299 -7.39 -27.39 -22.89
C VAL A 299 -6.62 -28.66 -22.54
N ASP A 300 -5.75 -28.57 -21.58
CA ASP A 300 -4.97 -29.71 -21.11
C ASP A 300 -5.84 -30.79 -20.46
N THR A 301 -5.85 -31.98 -21.01
CA THR A 301 -6.66 -33.11 -20.55
C THR A 301 -5.79 -34.20 -19.95
N PHE A 302 -6.04 -34.51 -18.68
CA PHE A 302 -5.36 -35.56 -17.94
C PHE A 302 -6.33 -36.65 -17.52
N GLU A 303 -5.90 -37.92 -17.56
CA GLU A 303 -6.68 -39.06 -17.07
C GLU A 303 -5.95 -39.79 -15.93
N PHE A 304 -6.70 -40.13 -14.87
CA PHE A 304 -6.18 -40.86 -13.71
C PHE A 304 -7.19 -41.85 -13.19
N THR A 305 -6.72 -42.90 -12.50
CA THR A 305 -7.61 -43.87 -11.82
C THR A 305 -7.64 -43.57 -10.33
N ALA A 306 -8.87 -43.56 -9.76
CA ALA A 306 -9.08 -43.33 -8.33
C ALA A 306 -10.20 -44.22 -7.79
N LYS A 307 -10.27 -44.35 -6.45
CA LYS A 307 -11.27 -45.17 -5.75
C LYS A 307 -12.31 -44.29 -5.06
N LYS A 308 -13.52 -44.76 -5.02
CA LYS A 308 -14.62 -44.14 -4.30
C LYS A 308 -14.24 -43.79 -2.85
N GLY A 309 -14.56 -42.58 -2.43
CA GLY A 309 -14.26 -42.05 -1.11
C GLY A 309 -12.87 -41.44 -0.97
N GLU A 310 -12.02 -41.55 -1.97
CA GLU A 310 -10.78 -40.82 -1.97
C GLU A 310 -11.04 -39.30 -2.07
N ILE A 311 -10.25 -38.52 -1.31
CA ILE A 311 -10.27 -37.06 -1.34
C ILE A 311 -8.94 -36.57 -1.84
N TRP A 312 -8.99 -35.75 -2.90
CA TRP A 312 -7.84 -35.11 -3.51
C TRP A 312 -8.00 -33.59 -3.48
N TRP A 313 -6.90 -32.89 -3.27
CA TRP A 313 -6.83 -31.45 -3.43
C TRP A 313 -6.12 -31.14 -4.73
N VAL A 314 -6.79 -30.35 -5.56
CA VAL A 314 -6.28 -29.90 -6.86
C VAL A 314 -5.90 -28.43 -6.73
N GLU A 315 -4.68 -28.11 -7.08
CA GLU A 315 -4.15 -26.76 -7.06
C GLU A 315 -3.51 -26.45 -8.42
N VAL A 316 -3.91 -25.36 -9.05
CA VAL A 316 -3.27 -24.82 -10.25
C VAL A 316 -2.75 -23.44 -9.94
N ALA A 317 -1.45 -23.24 -10.13
CA ALA A 317 -0.80 -21.95 -9.92
C ALA A 317 -0.28 -21.39 -11.24
N SER A 318 -0.72 -20.21 -11.59
CA SER A 318 -0.27 -19.43 -12.74
C SER A 318 -0.24 -17.94 -12.41
N ALA A 319 -1.35 -17.36 -11.93
CA ALA A 319 -1.39 -15.97 -11.50
C ALA A 319 -0.43 -15.67 -10.34
N ARG A 320 -0.28 -16.58 -9.38
CA ARG A 320 0.71 -16.48 -8.28
C ARG A 320 2.16 -16.58 -8.75
N LYS A 321 2.38 -17.07 -9.98
CA LYS A 321 3.68 -17.01 -10.67
C LYS A 321 3.92 -15.67 -11.35
N GLY A 322 2.98 -14.73 -11.27
CA GLY A 322 3.04 -13.41 -11.90
C GLY A 322 2.49 -13.37 -13.33
N LEU A 323 1.74 -14.38 -13.76
CA LEU A 323 1.20 -14.48 -15.12
C LEU A 323 -0.23 -13.94 -15.18
N PRO A 324 -0.66 -13.33 -16.29
CA PRO A 324 -1.98 -12.72 -16.46
C PRO A 324 -3.04 -13.77 -16.85
N THR A 325 -3.14 -14.86 -16.13
CA THR A 325 -3.99 -16.02 -16.41
C THR A 325 -5.06 -16.19 -15.35
N ASP A 326 -6.13 -16.92 -15.70
CA ASP A 326 -7.27 -17.20 -14.85
C ASP A 326 -7.64 -18.70 -15.02
N PRO A 327 -6.92 -19.60 -14.33
CA PRO A 327 -7.10 -21.04 -14.50
C PRO A 327 -8.48 -21.52 -14.05
N PHE A 328 -9.00 -22.50 -14.76
CA PHE A 328 -10.21 -23.24 -14.42
C PHE A 328 -9.94 -24.73 -14.51
N VAL A 329 -10.53 -25.52 -13.60
CA VAL A 329 -10.40 -26.97 -13.59
C VAL A 329 -11.77 -27.64 -13.58
N LEU A 330 -11.97 -28.58 -14.51
CA LEU A 330 -13.12 -29.48 -14.53
C LEU A 330 -12.65 -30.91 -14.24
N VAL A 331 -13.28 -31.56 -13.28
CA VAL A 331 -13.04 -32.98 -12.98
C VAL A 331 -14.29 -33.79 -13.25
N GLN A 332 -14.15 -34.88 -14.03
CA GLN A 332 -15.23 -35.73 -14.48
C GLN A 332 -14.93 -37.20 -14.14
N SER A 333 -15.97 -37.99 -13.83
CA SER A 333 -15.88 -39.45 -13.88
C SER A 333 -16.12 -39.94 -15.31
N VAL A 334 -15.40 -40.98 -15.72
CA VAL A 334 -15.52 -41.62 -17.04
C VAL A 334 -16.04 -43.01 -16.84
N THR A 335 -17.29 -43.26 -17.25
CA THR A 335 -17.90 -44.59 -17.23
C THR A 335 -18.04 -45.11 -18.66
N GLU A 336 -17.75 -46.37 -18.88
CA GLU A 336 -17.90 -47.00 -20.20
C GLU A 336 -18.96 -48.13 -20.11
N LYS A 337 -19.98 -48.05 -20.95
CA LYS A 337 -21.00 -49.04 -21.08
C LYS A 337 -21.28 -49.29 -22.56
N ASP A 338 -21.26 -50.56 -22.95
CA ASP A 338 -21.52 -51.00 -24.32
C ASP A 338 -20.60 -50.30 -25.38
N GLY A 339 -19.38 -49.89 -25.00
CA GLY A 339 -18.43 -49.19 -25.85
C GLY A 339 -18.65 -47.67 -25.94
N GLU A 340 -19.67 -47.12 -25.26
CA GLU A 340 -19.92 -45.70 -25.16
C GLU A 340 -19.37 -45.15 -23.82
N LYS A 341 -18.53 -44.09 -23.92
CA LYS A 341 -18.03 -43.37 -22.74
C LYS A 341 -19.00 -42.27 -22.35
N THR A 342 -19.41 -42.28 -21.09
CA THR A 342 -20.22 -41.24 -20.47
C THR A 342 -19.36 -40.45 -19.49
N LEU A 343 -19.37 -39.12 -19.62
CA LEU A 343 -18.69 -38.17 -18.70
C LEU A 343 -19.73 -37.61 -17.73
N THR A 344 -19.37 -37.58 -16.46
CA THR A 344 -20.20 -36.96 -15.41
C THR A 344 -19.33 -35.99 -14.61
N ASP A 345 -19.71 -34.74 -14.56
CA ASP A 345 -19.00 -33.70 -13.82
C ASP A 345 -19.08 -33.99 -12.31
N ILE A 346 -17.93 -34.01 -11.64
CA ILE A 346 -17.83 -34.25 -10.19
C ILE A 346 -17.31 -33.05 -9.43
N ALA A 347 -16.55 -32.18 -10.08
CA ALA A 347 -16.10 -30.92 -9.51
C ALA A 347 -15.78 -29.91 -10.60
N GLU A 348 -16.16 -28.67 -10.36
CA GLU A 348 -15.68 -27.47 -11.04
C GLU A 348 -14.93 -26.61 -10.03
N LEU A 349 -13.70 -26.23 -10.32
CA LEU A 349 -12.84 -25.51 -9.42
C LEU A 349 -12.41 -24.17 -10.06
N TYR A 350 -12.51 -23.13 -9.25
CA TYR A 350 -12.30 -21.74 -9.64
C TYR A 350 -11.30 -21.07 -8.70
N ASP A 351 -11.33 -19.77 -8.65
CA ASP A 351 -10.53 -18.88 -7.83
C ASP A 351 -10.41 -19.31 -6.37
N ILE A 352 -9.29 -19.02 -5.80
CA ILE A 352 -9.14 -19.01 -4.34
C ILE A 352 -9.86 -17.78 -3.82
N GLU A 353 -11.05 -17.96 -3.29
CA GLU A 353 -11.90 -16.86 -2.83
C GLU A 353 -11.26 -16.09 -1.66
N SER A 354 -11.48 -14.79 -1.64
CA SER A 354 -11.20 -14.00 -0.44
C SER A 354 -12.19 -14.39 0.68
N PRO A 355 -11.70 -14.70 1.89
CA PRO A 355 -12.57 -15.11 3.01
C PRO A 355 -13.48 -13.98 3.52
N VAL A 356 -13.28 -12.76 3.06
CA VAL A 356 -14.12 -11.59 3.33
C VAL A 356 -14.44 -10.88 2.03
N LYS A 357 -15.61 -10.25 1.99
CA LYS A 357 -16.02 -9.48 0.82
C LYS A 357 -15.01 -8.37 0.53
N VAL A 358 -14.48 -8.36 -0.68
CA VAL A 358 -13.58 -7.32 -1.15
C VAL A 358 -14.39 -6.09 -1.56
N SER A 359 -13.86 -4.89 -1.31
CA SER A 359 -14.46 -3.66 -1.77
C SER A 359 -14.50 -3.60 -3.30
N THR A 360 -15.69 -3.43 -3.87
CA THR A 360 -15.88 -3.34 -5.32
C THR A 360 -15.57 -1.95 -5.88
N ASN A 361 -15.49 -0.94 -5.04
CA ASN A 361 -15.35 0.47 -5.43
C ASN A 361 -14.26 1.21 -4.64
N GLY A 362 -13.43 0.48 -3.90
CA GLY A 362 -12.37 1.03 -3.08
C GLY A 362 -12.82 1.65 -1.76
N TYR A 363 -14.06 1.37 -1.33
CA TYR A 363 -14.56 1.85 -0.04
C TYR A 363 -14.45 0.77 1.02
N SER A 364 -13.76 1.04 2.10
CA SER A 364 -13.55 0.07 3.16
C SER A 364 -14.84 -0.28 3.95
N TYR A 365 -15.93 0.45 3.80
CA TYR A 365 -17.23 0.03 4.36
C TYR A 365 -17.92 -1.09 3.56
N ASP A 366 -17.49 -1.32 2.32
CA ASP A 366 -17.95 -2.43 1.48
C ASP A 366 -17.15 -3.72 1.72
N GLY A 367 -15.98 -3.59 2.32
CA GLY A 367 -15.01 -4.65 2.57
C GLY A 367 -13.58 -4.09 2.61
N PRO A 368 -12.57 -4.93 2.82
CA PRO A 368 -11.19 -4.49 2.75
C PRO A 368 -10.83 -4.03 1.32
N PRO A 369 -9.90 -3.09 1.18
CA PRO A 369 -9.46 -2.63 -0.15
C PRO A 369 -8.57 -3.64 -0.87
N TYR A 370 -8.22 -4.73 -0.23
CA TYR A 370 -7.29 -5.74 -0.69
C TYR A 370 -7.95 -7.12 -0.84
N ASN A 371 -7.82 -7.73 -2.03
CA ASN A 371 -8.23 -9.10 -2.26
C ASN A 371 -7.13 -10.07 -1.80
N VAL A 372 -7.38 -10.82 -0.73
CA VAL A 372 -6.45 -11.84 -0.23
C VAL A 372 -6.56 -13.18 -0.96
N GLY A 373 -7.52 -13.34 -1.86
CA GLY A 373 -7.67 -14.48 -2.76
C GLY A 373 -6.71 -14.46 -3.95
N SER A 374 -6.94 -15.34 -4.89
CA SER A 374 -6.17 -15.43 -6.14
C SER A 374 -7.06 -15.98 -7.25
N PRO A 375 -6.90 -15.58 -8.51
CA PRO A 375 -7.56 -16.24 -9.65
C PRO A 375 -7.04 -17.66 -9.90
N ASP A 376 -6.00 -18.11 -9.21
CA ASP A 376 -5.55 -19.50 -9.25
C ASP A 376 -6.55 -20.46 -8.59
N VAL A 377 -6.47 -21.73 -8.95
CA VAL A 377 -7.35 -22.77 -8.43
C VAL A 377 -6.78 -23.43 -7.19
N LEU A 378 -7.61 -23.62 -6.16
CA LEU A 378 -7.37 -24.55 -5.06
C LEU A 378 -8.71 -25.14 -4.59
N GLY A 379 -8.91 -26.42 -4.78
CA GLY A 379 -10.17 -27.03 -4.42
C GLY A 379 -10.10 -28.51 -4.05
N LYS A 380 -11.14 -28.95 -3.35
CA LYS A 380 -11.31 -30.33 -2.90
C LYS A 380 -12.13 -31.12 -3.92
N VAL A 381 -11.65 -32.29 -4.30
CA VAL A 381 -12.35 -33.27 -5.15
C VAL A 381 -12.60 -34.54 -4.36
N GLU A 382 -13.84 -34.93 -4.22
CA GLU A 382 -14.24 -36.20 -3.59
C GLU A 382 -14.66 -37.18 -4.68
N ILE A 383 -13.96 -38.30 -4.77
CA ILE A 383 -14.22 -39.35 -5.76
C ILE A 383 -15.49 -40.11 -5.39
N LYS A 384 -16.48 -40.11 -6.28
CA LYS A 384 -17.82 -40.71 -6.03
C LYS A 384 -17.92 -42.16 -6.46
N GLU A 385 -17.10 -42.62 -7.39
CA GLU A 385 -17.10 -43.95 -7.98
C GLU A 385 -15.67 -44.44 -8.24
N ASP A 386 -15.46 -45.76 -8.22
CA ASP A 386 -14.20 -46.36 -8.62
C ASP A 386 -14.02 -46.28 -10.14
N GLY A 387 -12.82 -46.00 -10.59
CA GLY A 387 -12.47 -46.06 -12.01
C GLY A 387 -11.71 -44.89 -12.56
N LEU A 388 -11.91 -44.69 -13.87
CA LEU A 388 -11.22 -43.66 -14.63
C LEU A 388 -11.85 -42.27 -14.38
N HIS A 389 -11.02 -41.28 -14.19
CA HIS A 389 -11.42 -39.88 -14.07
C HIS A 389 -10.63 -39.02 -15.02
N ARG A 390 -11.23 -37.93 -15.45
CA ARG A 390 -10.62 -36.91 -16.32
C ARG A 390 -10.55 -35.58 -15.58
N LEU A 391 -9.42 -34.93 -15.71
CA LEU A 391 -9.18 -33.58 -15.22
C LEU A 391 -8.79 -32.71 -16.42
N GLN A 392 -9.48 -31.60 -16.60
CA GLN A 392 -9.18 -30.63 -17.65
C GLN A 392 -8.75 -29.31 -16.99
N VAL A 393 -7.67 -28.73 -17.51
CA VAL A 393 -7.15 -27.42 -17.10
C VAL A 393 -7.25 -26.48 -18.29
N ARG A 394 -7.70 -25.25 -18.09
CA ARG A 394 -7.72 -24.21 -19.13
C ARG A 394 -7.64 -22.83 -18.54
N ASP A 395 -7.18 -21.85 -19.32
CA ASP A 395 -7.27 -20.43 -18.99
C ASP A 395 -8.64 -19.87 -19.46
N LEU A 396 -9.42 -19.25 -18.57
CA LEU A 396 -10.71 -18.65 -18.93
C LEU A 396 -10.57 -17.53 -19.98
N PHE A 397 -9.41 -16.92 -20.10
CA PHE A 397 -9.09 -15.94 -21.14
C PHE A 397 -8.29 -16.53 -22.32
N GLY A 398 -8.06 -17.85 -22.32
CA GLY A 398 -7.19 -18.55 -23.28
C GLY A 398 -7.59 -18.41 -24.73
N GLY A 399 -8.89 -18.23 -25.04
CA GLY A 399 -9.40 -18.09 -26.40
C GLY A 399 -8.87 -16.86 -27.17
N THR A 400 -8.32 -15.87 -26.49
CA THR A 400 -7.77 -14.62 -27.07
C THR A 400 -6.29 -14.44 -26.85
N ARG A 401 -5.64 -15.33 -26.08
CA ARG A 401 -4.22 -15.27 -25.72
C ARG A 401 -3.46 -16.39 -26.40
N ASN A 402 -2.37 -16.05 -27.08
CA ASN A 402 -1.50 -17.01 -27.76
C ASN A 402 -0.06 -16.74 -27.33
N GLU A 403 0.21 -16.90 -26.03
CA GLU A 403 1.48 -16.54 -25.40
C GLU A 403 2.13 -17.78 -24.75
N PRO A 404 3.21 -18.33 -25.34
CA PRO A 404 3.87 -19.52 -24.80
C PRO A 404 4.41 -19.38 -23.38
N ALA A 405 4.57 -18.14 -22.88
CA ALA A 405 5.02 -17.87 -21.52
C ALA A 405 3.94 -18.05 -20.46
N ASN A 406 2.67 -18.22 -20.85
CA ASN A 406 1.56 -18.45 -19.93
C ASN A 406 1.58 -19.87 -19.36
N ALA A 407 2.55 -20.15 -18.51
CA ALA A 407 2.75 -21.45 -17.89
C ALA A 407 1.93 -21.62 -16.62
N TYR A 408 1.51 -22.84 -16.34
CA TYR A 408 0.89 -23.21 -15.06
C TYR A 408 1.66 -24.33 -14.36
N ARG A 409 1.28 -24.62 -13.13
CA ARG A 409 1.68 -25.81 -12.39
C ARG A 409 0.45 -26.46 -11.80
N LEU A 410 0.16 -27.70 -12.21
CA LEU A 410 -0.91 -28.55 -11.70
C LEU A 410 -0.36 -29.46 -10.61
N ILE A 411 -0.98 -29.39 -9.41
CA ILE A 411 -0.64 -30.26 -8.28
C ILE A 411 -1.90 -30.97 -7.82
N VAL A 412 -1.88 -32.29 -7.80
CA VAL A 412 -2.95 -33.11 -7.22
C VAL A 412 -2.38 -33.92 -6.06
N ARG A 413 -2.87 -33.66 -4.85
CA ARG A 413 -2.28 -34.18 -3.61
C ARG A 413 -3.31 -34.47 -2.52
N LYS A 414 -2.91 -35.18 -1.46
CA LYS A 414 -3.71 -35.26 -0.23
C LYS A 414 -3.70 -33.91 0.52
N ALA A 415 -4.67 -33.74 1.42
CA ALA A 415 -4.76 -32.53 2.23
C ALA A 415 -3.44 -32.22 2.94
N GLN A 416 -3.04 -30.96 2.90
CA GLN A 416 -1.92 -30.39 3.67
C GLN A 416 -2.45 -29.13 4.35
N PRO A 417 -3.13 -29.27 5.51
CA PRO A 417 -3.72 -28.15 6.22
C PRO A 417 -2.70 -27.05 6.46
N ASP A 418 -3.05 -25.81 6.10
CA ASP A 418 -2.18 -24.65 6.22
C ASP A 418 -3.00 -23.35 6.25
N PHE A 419 -2.33 -22.22 6.39
CA PHE A 419 -2.94 -20.89 6.30
C PHE A 419 -1.96 -19.85 5.76
N ALA A 420 -2.51 -18.78 5.19
CA ALA A 420 -1.76 -17.60 4.77
C ALA A 420 -2.36 -16.36 5.43
N LEU A 421 -1.54 -15.31 5.61
CA LEU A 421 -1.90 -14.09 6.33
C LEU A 421 -1.57 -12.84 5.51
N ALA A 422 -2.49 -11.88 5.54
CA ALA A 422 -2.24 -10.52 5.07
C ALA A 422 -2.85 -9.51 6.05
N ALA A 423 -2.17 -8.40 6.28
CA ALA A 423 -2.61 -7.36 7.20
C ALA A 423 -2.71 -6.00 6.51
N TRP A 424 -3.49 -5.09 7.08
CA TRP A 424 -3.50 -3.67 6.73
C TRP A 424 -3.84 -2.80 7.94
N GLY A 425 -3.43 -1.53 7.88
CA GLY A 425 -3.81 -0.55 8.89
C GLY A 425 -5.30 -0.23 8.82
N VAL A 426 -6.02 -0.41 9.91
CA VAL A 426 -7.44 -0.08 9.98
C VAL A 426 -7.62 1.43 10.13
N HIS A 427 -8.54 1.99 9.39
CA HIS A 427 -8.93 3.39 9.45
C HIS A 427 -10.43 3.54 9.21
N MET A 428 -10.92 4.72 9.57
CA MET A 428 -12.33 5.03 9.52
C MET A 428 -12.83 5.24 8.10
N THR A 429 -14.04 4.77 7.83
CA THR A 429 -14.84 5.16 6.68
C THR A 429 -16.02 5.96 7.08
N LEU A 430 -16.35 6.97 6.29
CA LEU A 430 -17.56 7.76 6.45
C LEU A 430 -18.65 7.30 5.51
N ARG A 431 -19.89 7.28 6.00
CA ARG A 431 -21.07 6.98 5.21
C ARG A 431 -21.26 7.92 4.01
N ASN A 432 -20.89 9.20 4.14
CA ASN A 432 -21.12 10.25 3.16
C ASN A 432 -19.90 11.11 2.89
N GLY A 433 -18.72 10.68 3.33
CA GLY A 433 -17.51 11.48 3.28
C GLY A 433 -16.51 11.04 2.27
N ASP A 434 -15.31 11.52 2.47
CA ASP A 434 -14.14 11.17 1.69
C ASP A 434 -13.88 9.66 1.80
N ARG A 435 -13.72 9.07 0.64
CA ARG A 435 -13.64 7.63 0.43
C ARG A 435 -12.21 7.16 0.21
N ALA A 436 -11.26 8.07 0.39
CA ALA A 436 -9.84 7.82 0.20
C ALA A 436 -9.14 7.30 1.47
N ALA A 437 -9.86 6.61 2.33
CA ALA A 437 -9.35 6.10 3.60
C ALA A 437 -8.80 4.69 3.41
N PHE A 438 -7.55 4.58 3.04
CA PHE A 438 -6.90 3.30 2.83
C PHE A 438 -5.77 3.10 3.82
N SER A 439 -5.19 1.89 3.81
CA SER A 439 -4.10 1.51 4.67
C SER A 439 -3.09 2.65 4.85
N LYS A 440 -3.05 3.20 6.04
CA LYS A 440 -2.14 4.29 6.39
C LYS A 440 -0.85 3.73 7.00
N PRO A 441 0.26 4.48 6.93
CA PRO A 441 1.48 4.11 7.62
C PRO A 441 1.25 3.92 9.12
N MET A 442 1.98 2.99 9.75
CA MET A 442 1.93 2.77 11.19
C MET A 442 2.73 3.87 11.92
N ALA A 443 2.20 5.10 11.87
CA ALA A 443 2.76 6.27 12.55
C ALA A 443 1.93 6.56 13.81
N LEU A 444 2.40 6.06 14.96
CA LEU A 444 1.72 6.25 16.24
C LEU A 444 2.09 7.59 16.86
N ARG A 445 1.11 8.26 17.43
CA ARG A 445 1.32 9.36 18.38
C ARG A 445 1.61 8.80 19.76
N ALA A 446 2.56 9.37 20.48
CA ALA A 446 2.86 8.95 21.86
C ALA A 446 1.59 8.88 22.72
N GLY A 447 1.38 7.79 23.42
CA GLY A 447 0.19 7.51 24.21
C GLY A 447 -1.02 6.93 23.46
N ALA A 448 -1.00 6.94 22.11
CA ALA A 448 -2.10 6.43 21.30
C ALA A 448 -1.97 4.93 20.96
N ALA A 449 -3.06 4.36 20.47
CA ALA A 449 -3.10 3.02 19.90
C ALA A 449 -3.58 3.06 18.45
N MET A 450 -3.15 2.08 17.65
CA MET A 450 -3.57 1.82 16.28
C MET A 450 -3.85 0.33 16.11
N THR A 451 -4.66 -0.01 15.14
CA THR A 451 -5.01 -1.41 14.86
C THR A 451 -4.58 -1.81 13.45
N LEU A 452 -4.00 -3.00 13.36
CA LEU A 452 -3.85 -3.76 12.13
C LEU A 452 -4.92 -4.84 12.10
N GLU A 453 -5.68 -4.92 11.01
CA GLU A 453 -6.56 -6.04 10.72
C GLU A 453 -5.74 -7.11 9.98
N VAL A 454 -5.86 -8.36 10.41
CA VAL A 454 -5.17 -9.52 9.83
C VAL A 454 -6.23 -10.47 9.30
N LEU A 455 -6.18 -10.72 8.00
CA LEU A 455 -6.98 -11.77 7.36
C LEU A 455 -6.19 -13.06 7.22
N THR A 456 -6.89 -14.18 7.36
CA THR A 456 -6.36 -15.51 7.07
C THR A 456 -7.11 -16.17 5.93
N VAL A 457 -6.33 -16.71 4.97
CA VAL A 457 -6.81 -17.65 3.98
C VAL A 457 -6.48 -19.04 4.48
N ARG A 458 -7.52 -19.81 4.85
CA ARG A 458 -7.40 -21.17 5.37
C ARG A 458 -7.32 -22.14 4.20
N ARG A 459 -6.43 -23.13 4.29
CA ARG A 459 -6.18 -24.09 3.21
C ARG A 459 -6.43 -25.51 3.67
N ASP A 460 -6.87 -26.35 2.74
CA ASP A 460 -6.99 -27.81 2.90
C ASP A 460 -7.76 -28.23 4.15
N GLY A 461 -8.80 -27.46 4.52
CA GLY A 461 -9.67 -27.76 5.65
C GLY A 461 -9.10 -27.36 7.03
N PHE A 462 -8.05 -26.55 7.08
CA PHE A 462 -7.58 -25.97 8.34
C PHE A 462 -8.62 -24.98 8.90
N GLU A 463 -9.04 -25.17 10.17
CA GLU A 463 -10.06 -24.32 10.81
C GLU A 463 -9.67 -23.83 12.21
N ASP A 464 -8.55 -24.31 12.78
CA ASP A 464 -8.23 -24.03 14.17
C ASP A 464 -7.78 -22.58 14.42
N GLU A 465 -7.64 -22.22 15.70
CA GLU A 465 -7.22 -20.90 16.17
C GLU A 465 -5.81 -20.55 15.69
N ILE A 466 -5.58 -19.27 15.38
CA ILE A 466 -4.27 -18.72 15.03
C ILE A 466 -3.90 -17.64 16.04
N GLN A 467 -2.77 -17.80 16.70
CA GLN A 467 -2.20 -16.80 17.62
C GLN A 467 -1.34 -15.81 16.81
N LEU A 468 -1.65 -14.52 16.90
CA LEU A 468 -0.92 -13.45 16.22
C LEU A 468 0.18 -12.85 17.09
N GLU A 469 1.31 -12.53 16.50
CA GLU A 469 2.45 -11.90 17.16
C GLU A 469 3.07 -10.83 16.24
N MET A 470 3.60 -9.77 16.84
CA MET A 470 4.40 -8.75 16.14
C MET A 470 5.67 -8.45 16.95
N LYS A 471 6.82 -8.42 16.28
CA LYS A 471 8.16 -8.25 16.88
C LYS A 471 8.90 -7.06 16.25
N ASP A 472 10.06 -6.75 16.81
CA ASP A 472 10.98 -5.72 16.31
C ASP A 472 10.35 -4.32 16.30
N LEU A 473 9.62 -3.99 17.37
CA LEU A 473 8.93 -2.72 17.50
C LEU A 473 9.85 -1.59 18.00
N PRO A 474 9.54 -0.32 17.70
CA PRO A 474 10.29 0.81 18.26
C PRO A 474 10.25 0.80 19.81
N PRO A 475 11.27 1.33 20.49
CA PRO A 475 11.27 1.46 21.95
C PRO A 475 10.03 2.21 22.47
N GLY A 476 9.35 1.65 23.46
CA GLY A 476 8.11 2.22 24.03
C GLY A 476 6.83 1.87 23.25
N VAL A 477 6.92 1.06 22.20
CA VAL A 477 5.75 0.49 21.50
C VAL A 477 5.58 -0.97 21.89
N THR A 478 4.34 -1.36 22.14
CA THR A 478 3.95 -2.76 22.36
C THR A 478 2.90 -3.17 21.35
N ALA A 479 2.89 -4.44 20.97
CA ALA A 479 1.83 -5.04 20.18
C ALA A 479 1.12 -6.11 20.99
N THR A 480 -0.21 -6.13 20.90
CA THR A 480 -1.04 -7.22 21.42
C THR A 480 -1.76 -7.86 20.26
N GLY A 481 -1.44 -9.11 19.96
CA GLY A 481 -2.13 -9.91 18.96
C GLY A 481 -3.45 -10.42 19.54
N LEU A 482 -4.56 -10.00 18.94
CA LEU A 482 -5.90 -10.56 19.21
C LEU A 482 -6.05 -11.76 18.29
N LYS A 483 -6.07 -12.96 18.85
CA LYS A 483 -6.09 -14.21 18.12
C LYS A 483 -7.23 -14.30 17.10
N ILE A 484 -7.00 -15.02 16.00
CA ILE A 484 -8.04 -15.38 15.05
C ILE A 484 -8.71 -16.65 15.59
N ALA A 485 -9.99 -16.57 15.95
CA ALA A 485 -10.72 -17.68 16.50
C ALA A 485 -10.89 -18.81 15.46
N LYS A 486 -11.17 -20.03 15.95
CA LYS A 486 -11.55 -21.17 15.11
C LYS A 486 -12.70 -20.80 14.18
N GLY A 487 -12.57 -21.11 12.89
CA GLY A 487 -13.57 -20.79 11.86
C GLY A 487 -13.69 -19.31 11.50
N SER A 488 -12.95 -18.41 12.17
CA SER A 488 -12.90 -16.99 11.81
C SER A 488 -11.82 -16.71 10.77
N SER A 489 -12.07 -15.72 9.93
CA SER A 489 -11.11 -15.26 8.92
C SER A 489 -10.39 -13.97 9.29
N VAL A 490 -10.74 -13.36 10.43
CA VAL A 490 -10.27 -12.02 10.83
C VAL A 490 -9.72 -12.05 12.25
N GLY A 491 -8.59 -11.40 12.45
CA GLY A 491 -8.01 -11.06 13.74
C GLY A 491 -7.42 -9.65 13.70
N HIS A 492 -6.92 -9.20 14.85
CA HIS A 492 -6.39 -7.84 14.98
C HIS A 492 -5.09 -7.85 15.76
N ILE A 493 -4.21 -6.90 15.45
CA ILE A 493 -3.06 -6.56 16.28
C ILE A 493 -3.23 -5.11 16.72
N VAL A 494 -3.19 -4.87 18.03
CA VAL A 494 -3.26 -3.53 18.59
C VAL A 494 -1.87 -3.07 18.97
N LEU A 495 -1.38 -2.05 18.28
CA LEU A 495 -0.15 -1.34 18.59
C LEU A 495 -0.44 -0.23 19.58
N THR A 496 0.35 -0.15 20.64
CA THR A 496 0.20 0.89 21.67
C THR A 496 1.55 1.56 21.92
N ALA A 497 1.62 2.87 21.76
CA ALA A 497 2.76 3.67 22.17
C ALA A 497 2.60 4.13 23.62
N ALA A 498 3.65 4.03 24.41
CA ALA A 498 3.67 4.61 25.76
C ALA A 498 3.59 6.14 25.68
N ALA A 499 3.01 6.79 26.69
CA ALA A 499 2.89 8.26 26.72
C ALA A 499 4.25 9.00 26.67
N GLY A 500 5.31 8.35 27.16
CA GLY A 500 6.69 8.87 27.08
C GLY A 500 7.56 8.23 26.01
N ALA A 501 6.96 7.52 25.05
CA ALA A 501 7.70 6.93 23.95
C ALA A 501 8.40 8.03 23.13
N LYS A 502 9.69 7.81 22.82
CA LYS A 502 10.48 8.77 22.06
C LYS A 502 10.25 8.59 20.55
N PRO A 503 10.34 9.68 19.78
CA PRO A 503 10.33 9.60 18.33
C PRO A 503 11.36 8.58 17.81
N GLY A 504 10.93 7.76 16.86
CA GLY A 504 11.75 6.74 16.26
C GLY A 504 10.96 5.81 15.37
N PHE A 505 11.63 4.89 14.72
CA PHE A 505 11.00 3.89 13.86
C PHE A 505 11.72 2.55 13.94
N SER A 506 11.03 1.50 13.49
CA SER A 506 11.61 0.20 13.20
C SER A 506 10.89 -0.47 12.02
N LEU A 507 11.51 -1.49 11.47
CA LEU A 507 10.90 -2.42 10.52
C LEU A 507 10.48 -3.67 11.32
N ALA A 508 9.20 -3.74 11.63
CA ALA A 508 8.64 -4.82 12.43
C ALA A 508 8.27 -6.02 11.57
N THR A 509 8.07 -7.17 12.23
CA THR A 509 7.62 -8.42 11.62
C THR A 509 6.33 -8.90 12.25
N ILE A 510 5.40 -9.44 11.44
CA ILE A 510 4.15 -10.06 11.92
C ILE A 510 4.17 -11.53 11.55
N SER A 511 3.71 -12.37 12.49
CA SER A 511 3.49 -13.79 12.28
C SER A 511 2.22 -14.28 12.96
N GLY A 512 1.69 -15.38 12.45
CA GLY A 512 0.65 -16.15 13.10
C GLY A 512 1.11 -17.58 13.32
N THR A 513 0.75 -18.16 14.47
CA THR A 513 1.08 -19.54 14.82
C THR A 513 -0.18 -20.30 15.16
N ALA A 514 -0.31 -21.50 14.58
CA ALA A 514 -1.43 -22.43 14.84
C ALA A 514 -0.90 -23.84 15.07
N MET A 515 -1.69 -24.66 15.77
CA MET A 515 -1.42 -26.07 15.92
C MET A 515 -2.02 -26.84 14.73
N ILE A 516 -1.18 -27.46 13.92
CA ILE A 516 -1.58 -28.28 12.77
C ILE A 516 -1.01 -29.68 12.99
N GLU A 517 -1.90 -30.68 13.02
CA GLU A 517 -1.53 -32.09 13.28
C GLU A 517 -0.64 -32.25 14.54
N GLY A 518 -0.96 -31.50 15.59
CA GLY A 518 -0.22 -31.54 16.87
C GLY A 518 1.14 -30.82 16.87
N LYS A 519 1.49 -30.10 15.81
CA LYS A 519 2.74 -29.33 15.70
C LYS A 519 2.44 -27.85 15.53
N PRO A 520 3.27 -26.96 16.15
CA PRO A 520 3.15 -25.54 15.90
C PRO A 520 3.66 -25.19 14.49
N VAL A 521 2.82 -24.55 13.71
CA VAL A 521 3.12 -24.03 12.37
C VAL A 521 3.02 -22.52 12.40
N THR A 522 4.11 -21.84 12.04
CA THR A 522 4.18 -20.37 11.99
C THR A 522 4.24 -19.90 10.55
N ARG A 523 3.44 -18.88 10.22
CA ARG A 523 3.44 -18.21 8.91
C ARG A 523 3.68 -16.73 9.09
N SER A 524 4.51 -16.17 8.22
CA SER A 524 4.72 -14.71 8.14
C SER A 524 3.48 -14.03 7.56
N CYS A 525 3.24 -12.80 8.02
CA CYS A 525 2.17 -11.95 7.52
C CYS A 525 2.78 -10.75 6.79
N ARG A 526 2.27 -10.44 5.60
CA ARG A 526 2.67 -9.27 4.83
C ARG A 526 1.69 -8.13 5.04
N LEU A 527 2.18 -6.88 4.94
CA LEU A 527 1.33 -5.68 5.00
C LEU A 527 0.88 -5.30 3.60
N ALA A 528 -0.43 -5.20 3.42
CA ALA A 528 -1.00 -4.58 2.23
C ALA A 528 -0.95 -3.05 2.38
N THR A 529 -0.37 -2.38 1.41
CA THR A 529 -0.30 -0.92 1.34
C THR A 529 -0.82 -0.42 0.00
N MET A 530 -1.32 0.81 -0.02
CA MET A 530 -1.84 1.40 -1.24
C MET A 530 -0.72 2.08 -2.02
N GLU A 531 -0.67 1.82 -3.32
CA GLU A 531 0.27 2.50 -4.21
C GLU A 531 -0.04 3.99 -4.30
N TRP A 532 -1.31 4.33 -4.50
CA TRP A 532 -1.77 5.71 -4.61
C TRP A 532 -3.01 5.96 -3.76
N PRO A 533 -3.08 7.08 -3.02
CA PRO A 533 -4.31 7.48 -2.36
C PRO A 533 -5.37 7.79 -3.42
N VAL A 534 -6.55 7.23 -3.26
CA VAL A 534 -7.68 7.44 -4.16
C VAL A 534 -8.39 8.74 -3.78
N LYS A 535 -8.44 9.69 -4.72
CA LYS A 535 -9.16 10.97 -4.52
C LYS A 535 -10.65 10.86 -4.81
N ASP A 536 -11.00 10.08 -5.81
CA ASP A 536 -12.38 9.79 -6.19
C ASP A 536 -12.50 8.31 -6.58
N ALA A 537 -13.06 7.51 -5.69
CA ALA A 537 -13.22 6.07 -5.89
C ALA A 537 -14.21 5.71 -7.02
N LYS A 538 -14.98 6.66 -7.55
CA LYS A 538 -15.78 6.44 -8.77
C LYS A 538 -14.92 6.48 -10.04
N GLN A 539 -13.76 7.12 -9.96
CA GLN A 539 -12.85 7.31 -11.08
C GLN A 539 -11.55 6.51 -10.95
N GLU A 540 -11.17 6.16 -9.73
CA GLU A 540 -9.93 5.44 -9.46
C GLU A 540 -10.21 4.18 -8.64
N THR A 541 -9.68 3.05 -9.08
CA THR A 541 -9.66 1.81 -8.30
C THR A 541 -8.39 1.78 -7.45
N PRO A 542 -8.46 1.41 -6.16
CA PRO A 542 -7.27 1.20 -5.35
C PRO A 542 -6.37 0.11 -5.94
N ALA A 543 -5.08 0.34 -5.92
CA ALA A 543 -4.08 -0.64 -6.34
C ALA A 543 -3.18 -0.97 -5.14
N PRO A 544 -3.58 -1.93 -4.27
CA PRO A 544 -2.76 -2.34 -3.14
C PRO A 544 -1.64 -3.27 -3.58
N ARG A 545 -0.50 -3.21 -2.87
CA ARG A 545 0.55 -4.22 -2.97
C ARG A 545 1.01 -4.69 -1.61
N LEU A 546 1.57 -5.88 -1.55
CA LEU A 546 2.16 -6.44 -0.35
C LEU A 546 3.61 -5.98 -0.20
N VAL A 547 3.97 -5.58 1.01
CA VAL A 547 5.35 -5.26 1.40
C VAL A 547 5.83 -6.28 2.43
N GLY A 548 7.13 -6.58 2.39
CA GLY A 548 7.72 -7.61 3.26
C GLY A 548 7.98 -7.12 4.67
N ASP A 549 8.34 -5.86 4.83
CA ASP A 549 8.63 -5.19 6.08
C ASP A 549 7.45 -4.31 6.51
N ILE A 550 7.25 -4.19 7.81
CA ILE A 550 6.15 -3.43 8.39
C ILE A 550 6.73 -2.25 9.15
N PRO A 551 6.78 -1.06 8.52
CA PRO A 551 7.35 0.12 9.15
C PRO A 551 6.42 0.63 10.26
N VAL A 552 6.95 0.75 11.46
CA VAL A 552 6.28 1.34 12.63
C VAL A 552 7.10 2.51 13.11
N SER A 553 6.47 3.66 13.30
CA SER A 553 7.12 4.85 13.89
C SER A 553 6.32 5.41 15.06
N VAL A 554 7.00 6.15 15.91
CA VAL A 554 6.41 6.93 17.00
C VAL A 554 6.78 8.38 16.79
N ILE A 555 5.81 9.27 17.04
CA ILE A 555 5.99 10.72 17.05
C ILE A 555 5.48 11.31 18.36
N ASP A 556 6.05 12.42 18.78
CA ASP A 556 5.61 13.24 19.92
C ASP A 556 5.32 14.70 19.51
N SER A 557 5.49 15.02 18.23
CA SER A 557 5.18 16.34 17.65
C SER A 557 3.70 16.71 17.72
N GLU A 558 2.82 15.73 17.85
CA GLU A 558 1.37 15.91 17.95
C GLU A 558 0.74 14.93 18.94
N LYS A 559 -0.31 15.38 19.62
CA LYS A 559 -1.15 14.52 20.47
C LYS A 559 -2.33 13.98 19.67
N SER A 560 -2.78 12.75 20.01
CA SER A 560 -4.05 12.26 19.50
C SER A 560 -5.19 13.10 20.09
N PRO A 561 -6.22 13.47 19.30
CA PRO A 561 -7.39 14.18 19.81
C PRO A 561 -8.13 13.46 20.96
N LEU A 562 -8.06 12.12 20.97
CA LEU A 562 -8.68 11.29 22.01
C LEU A 562 -7.75 10.13 22.39
N TYR A 563 -7.60 9.93 23.70
CA TYR A 563 -7.09 8.70 24.29
C TYR A 563 -8.19 8.11 25.18
N PHE A 564 -8.41 6.79 25.09
CA PHE A 564 -9.29 6.11 26.03
C PHE A 564 -8.83 4.67 26.30
N SER A 565 -9.12 4.16 27.48
CA SER A 565 -8.72 2.81 27.90
C SER A 565 -9.56 2.37 29.10
N ALA A 566 -9.44 1.11 29.51
CA ALA A 566 -9.92 0.70 30.83
C ALA A 566 -9.18 1.50 31.92
N ALA A 567 -9.90 1.86 32.96
CA ALA A 567 -9.36 2.58 34.13
C ALA A 567 -8.51 1.63 34.99
N GLY A 568 -7.21 1.60 34.72
CA GLY A 568 -6.22 0.74 35.37
C GLY A 568 -5.77 -0.43 34.46
N ASP A 569 -4.49 -0.79 34.63
CA ASP A 569 -3.86 -1.91 33.91
C ASP A 569 -3.94 -3.18 34.78
N LYS A 570 -5.09 -3.84 34.77
CA LYS A 570 -5.34 -5.10 35.47
C LYS A 570 -6.07 -6.09 34.57
N VAL A 571 -6.10 -7.34 34.99
CA VAL A 571 -7.01 -8.35 34.44
C VAL A 571 -8.39 -8.17 35.10
N TRP A 572 -9.42 -8.05 34.29
CA TRP A 572 -10.80 -7.96 34.72
C TRP A 572 -11.37 -9.36 34.84
N GLU A 573 -11.77 -9.75 36.06
CA GLU A 573 -12.26 -11.11 36.33
C GLU A 573 -13.77 -11.14 36.50
N ALA A 574 -14.41 -12.17 35.95
CA ALA A 574 -15.80 -12.50 36.12
C ALA A 574 -16.00 -14.01 36.01
N LYS A 575 -17.13 -14.54 36.53
CA LYS A 575 -17.53 -15.93 36.28
C LYS A 575 -18.36 -16.04 35.03
N GLU A 576 -18.32 -17.23 34.41
CA GLU A 576 -19.18 -17.54 33.27
C GLU A 576 -20.63 -17.21 33.53
N GLY A 577 -21.31 -16.53 32.61
CA GLY A 577 -22.70 -16.11 32.72
C GLY A 577 -22.93 -14.84 33.56
N GLU A 578 -21.92 -14.27 34.18
CA GLU A 578 -22.04 -13.01 34.94
C GLU A 578 -22.02 -11.77 34.04
N LYS A 579 -22.39 -10.64 34.63
CA LYS A 579 -22.20 -9.32 34.04
C LYS A 579 -20.89 -8.73 34.56
N LEU A 580 -20.03 -8.26 33.64
CA LEU A 580 -18.78 -7.59 33.94
C LEU A 580 -18.91 -6.11 33.61
N THR A 581 -18.57 -5.25 34.57
CA THR A 581 -18.50 -3.80 34.37
C THR A 581 -17.04 -3.36 34.38
N ILE A 582 -16.60 -2.72 33.30
CA ILE A 582 -15.24 -2.19 33.15
C ILE A 582 -15.33 -0.65 33.09
N PRO A 583 -14.85 0.08 34.09
CA PRO A 583 -14.76 1.51 33.98
C PRO A 583 -13.74 1.93 32.96
N LEU A 584 -14.11 2.81 32.05
CA LEU A 584 -13.27 3.41 31.02
C LEU A 584 -12.87 4.81 31.46
N ALA A 585 -11.65 5.21 31.12
CA ALA A 585 -11.13 6.57 31.25
C ALA A 585 -10.82 7.13 29.87
N ALA A 586 -11.22 8.40 29.63
CA ALA A 586 -10.97 9.10 28.38
C ALA A 586 -10.28 10.43 28.62
N THR A 587 -9.33 10.79 27.76
CA THR A 587 -8.64 12.09 27.74
C THR A 587 -8.90 12.76 26.40
N TRP A 588 -9.55 13.90 26.42
CA TRP A 588 -9.96 14.68 25.27
C TRP A 588 -8.97 15.83 25.05
N ASN A 589 -8.20 15.77 23.96
CA ASN A 589 -7.20 16.79 23.59
C ASN A 589 -7.69 17.71 22.47
N GLY A 590 -8.92 17.55 21.99
CA GLY A 590 -9.50 18.35 20.93
C GLY A 590 -11.03 18.38 21.00
N ASP A 591 -11.63 19.26 20.23
CA ASP A 591 -13.08 19.31 20.06
C ASP A 591 -13.53 18.30 18.99
N PHE A 592 -14.73 17.77 19.20
CA PHE A 592 -15.35 16.79 18.32
C PHE A 592 -16.71 17.26 17.84
N THR A 593 -17.11 16.81 16.66
CA THR A 593 -18.45 17.04 16.12
C THR A 593 -19.40 15.97 16.65
N GLY A 594 -20.63 16.38 17.03
CA GLY A 594 -21.65 15.47 17.55
C GLY A 594 -21.81 15.55 19.06
N THR A 595 -22.42 14.53 19.66
CA THR A 595 -22.70 14.43 21.11
C THR A 595 -22.02 13.23 21.75
N SER A 596 -21.69 12.21 20.98
CA SER A 596 -21.09 10.96 21.44
C SER A 596 -20.28 10.30 20.32
N ILE A 597 -19.48 9.31 20.69
CA ILE A 597 -18.77 8.40 19.78
C ILE A 597 -19.37 7.01 19.95
N LYS A 598 -19.82 6.41 18.85
CA LYS A 598 -20.23 5.01 18.84
C LYS A 598 -19.01 4.10 18.92
N VAL A 599 -18.88 3.32 19.99
CA VAL A 599 -17.74 2.45 20.28
C VAL A 599 -18.16 0.99 20.14
N ALA A 600 -17.32 0.20 19.49
CA ALA A 600 -17.45 -1.25 19.35
C ALA A 600 -16.17 -1.95 19.86
N ALA A 601 -16.15 -3.29 19.86
CA ALA A 601 -15.03 -4.07 20.34
C ALA A 601 -14.43 -4.95 19.24
N TYR A 602 -13.11 -5.15 19.29
CA TYR A 602 -12.38 -6.24 18.66
C TYR A 602 -12.02 -7.29 19.70
N GLY A 603 -12.01 -8.55 19.32
CA GLY A 603 -11.52 -9.65 20.15
C GLY A 603 -12.38 -10.90 20.05
N ALA A 604 -11.72 -12.06 19.99
CA ALA A 604 -12.36 -13.36 19.90
C ALA A 604 -13.30 -13.60 21.09
N GLY A 605 -14.53 -14.02 20.79
CA GLY A 605 -15.60 -14.23 21.79
C GLY A 605 -16.41 -12.97 22.14
N PHE A 606 -15.97 -11.79 21.65
CA PHE A 606 -16.63 -10.50 21.93
C PHE A 606 -17.10 -9.79 20.63
N GLU A 607 -17.10 -10.47 19.49
CA GLU A 607 -17.52 -9.89 18.20
C GLU A 607 -18.99 -9.45 18.20
N LYS A 608 -19.79 -10.04 19.06
CA LYS A 608 -21.22 -9.70 19.24
C LYS A 608 -21.48 -8.73 20.39
N LEU A 609 -20.44 -8.19 21.02
CA LEU A 609 -20.63 -7.18 22.06
C LEU A 609 -21.37 -5.97 21.46
N PRO A 610 -22.53 -5.59 22.02
CA PRO A 610 -23.26 -4.43 21.50
C PRO A 610 -22.41 -3.17 21.56
N SER A 611 -22.41 -2.38 20.49
CA SER A 611 -21.79 -1.06 20.52
C SER A 611 -22.50 -0.13 21.52
N PHE A 612 -21.75 0.75 22.15
CA PHE A 612 -22.26 1.74 23.10
C PHE A 612 -21.86 3.16 22.69
N GLU A 613 -22.53 4.15 23.27
CA GLU A 613 -22.26 5.57 23.05
C GLU A 613 -21.34 6.11 24.16
N LEU A 614 -20.14 6.58 23.78
CA LEU A 614 -19.24 7.31 24.65
C LEU A 614 -19.58 8.82 24.53
N PRO A 615 -20.18 9.46 25.53
CA PRO A 615 -20.52 10.88 25.46
C PRO A 615 -19.26 11.74 25.29
N LEU A 616 -19.33 12.78 24.46
CA LEU A 616 -18.21 13.70 24.27
C LEU A 616 -17.89 14.42 25.61
N LYS A 617 -16.60 14.60 25.85
CA LYS A 617 -16.04 15.23 27.06
C LYS A 617 -16.30 14.45 28.38
N ALA A 618 -16.88 13.25 28.29
CA ALA A 618 -16.93 12.36 29.46
C ALA A 618 -15.52 11.82 29.76
N GLU A 619 -15.03 12.08 30.96
CA GLU A 619 -13.74 11.55 31.41
C GLU A 619 -13.83 10.08 31.84
N LYS A 620 -15.02 9.63 32.22
CA LYS A 620 -15.31 8.26 32.68
C LYS A 620 -16.59 7.74 32.05
N HIS A 621 -16.59 6.45 31.76
CA HIS A 621 -17.74 5.71 31.26
C HIS A 621 -17.65 4.24 31.70
N ASP A 622 -18.76 3.60 31.97
CA ASP A 622 -18.79 2.19 32.37
C ASP A 622 -19.18 1.31 31.16
N LEU A 623 -18.28 0.42 30.78
CA LEU A 623 -18.55 -0.61 29.78
C LEU A 623 -19.20 -1.82 30.47
N ALA A 624 -20.46 -2.08 30.16
CA ALA A 624 -21.18 -3.25 30.67
C ALA A 624 -21.09 -4.41 29.62
N ILE A 625 -20.63 -5.56 30.08
CA ILE A 625 -20.51 -6.79 29.28
C ILE A 625 -21.38 -7.87 29.90
N ASP A 626 -22.33 -8.40 29.15
CA ASP A 626 -23.16 -9.55 29.56
C ASP A 626 -22.55 -10.84 28.97
N LEU A 627 -21.80 -11.56 29.81
CA LEU A 627 -21.10 -12.78 29.39
C LEU A 627 -22.08 -13.93 29.05
N ALA A 628 -23.28 -13.95 29.67
CA ALA A 628 -24.32 -14.92 29.35
C ALA A 628 -24.89 -14.68 27.94
N ALA A 629 -25.20 -13.42 27.62
CA ALA A 629 -25.71 -13.05 26.31
C ALA A 629 -24.69 -13.33 25.17
N LEU A 630 -23.41 -13.11 25.45
CA LEU A 630 -22.32 -13.37 24.52
C LEU A 630 -21.93 -14.86 24.45
N LYS A 631 -22.32 -15.66 25.43
CA LYS A 631 -21.93 -17.08 25.56
C LYS A 631 -20.40 -17.26 25.59
N VAL A 632 -19.71 -16.40 26.33
CA VAL A 632 -18.24 -16.46 26.47
C VAL A 632 -17.87 -17.59 27.42
N PRO A 633 -17.16 -18.65 26.97
CA PRO A 633 -16.73 -19.75 27.83
C PRO A 633 -15.61 -19.31 28.79
N PRO A 634 -15.33 -20.10 29.82
CA PRO A 634 -14.17 -19.89 30.68
C PRO A 634 -12.87 -19.83 29.90
N GLY A 635 -12.01 -18.86 30.24
CA GLY A 635 -10.74 -18.63 29.55
C GLY A 635 -10.21 -17.21 29.73
N ASP A 636 -9.02 -16.98 29.19
CA ASP A 636 -8.41 -15.65 29.18
C ASP A 636 -8.58 -15.00 27.80
N TYR A 637 -9.03 -13.76 27.82
CA TYR A 637 -9.39 -12.99 26.64
C TYR A 637 -8.68 -11.64 26.64
N THR A 638 -8.43 -11.14 25.46
CA THR A 638 -8.01 -9.75 25.25
C THR A 638 -8.91 -9.11 24.22
N ILE A 639 -9.44 -7.93 24.53
CA ILE A 639 -10.24 -7.13 23.63
C ILE A 639 -9.64 -5.74 23.48
N ALA A 640 -10.01 -5.04 22.44
CA ALA A 640 -9.77 -3.61 22.28
C ALA A 640 -11.06 -2.93 21.82
N LEU A 641 -11.26 -1.71 22.29
CA LEU A 641 -12.41 -0.90 21.88
C LEU A 641 -12.00 0.04 20.76
N TYR A 642 -12.92 0.34 19.87
CA TYR A 642 -12.68 1.29 18.78
C TYR A 642 -13.93 2.10 18.45
N GLY A 643 -13.71 3.35 18.05
CA GLY A 643 -14.80 4.23 17.61
C GLY A 643 -14.31 5.27 16.63
N GLY A 644 -15.12 5.53 15.62
CA GLY A 644 -14.86 6.58 14.65
C GLY A 644 -15.47 7.90 15.08
N ALA A 645 -14.71 8.99 14.95
CA ALA A 645 -15.19 10.32 15.31
C ALA A 645 -14.59 11.41 14.44
N VAL A 646 -15.29 12.54 14.36
CA VAL A 646 -14.87 13.75 13.64
C VAL A 646 -14.26 14.72 14.65
N ALA A 647 -12.93 14.88 14.60
CA ALA A 647 -12.20 15.85 15.42
C ALA A 647 -12.01 17.18 14.69
N LYS A 648 -12.09 18.30 15.42
CA LYS A 648 -11.60 19.61 14.98
C LYS A 648 -10.08 19.60 15.15
N TYR A 649 -9.36 19.43 14.07
CA TYR A 649 -7.91 19.25 14.09
C TYR A 649 -7.21 20.43 13.45
N SER A 650 -6.24 21.01 14.17
CA SER A 650 -5.35 22.06 13.69
C SER A 650 -4.04 21.43 13.26
N TYR A 651 -3.70 21.58 11.97
CA TYR A 651 -2.46 21.03 11.40
C TYR A 651 -1.28 21.93 11.65
N HIS A 652 -0.20 21.41 12.25
CA HIS A 652 1.06 22.09 12.49
C HIS A 652 0.91 23.48 13.16
N PRO A 653 0.23 23.58 14.33
CA PRO A 653 0.02 24.85 14.99
C PRO A 653 1.33 25.53 15.43
N ASP A 654 2.40 24.74 15.69
CA ASP A 654 3.72 25.28 16.08
C ASP A 654 4.34 26.12 14.97
N ALA A 655 4.02 25.86 13.68
CA ALA A 655 4.45 26.71 12.59
C ALA A 655 3.92 28.14 12.66
N VAL A 656 2.73 28.33 13.26
CA VAL A 656 2.18 29.66 13.47
C VAL A 656 3.02 30.43 14.50
N THR A 657 3.32 29.76 15.64
CA THR A 657 4.18 30.34 16.68
C THR A 657 5.57 30.71 16.14
N ALA A 658 6.19 29.80 15.39
CA ALA A 658 7.50 30.05 14.76
C ALA A 658 7.45 31.22 13.75
N ALA A 659 6.39 31.30 12.95
CA ALA A 659 6.20 32.40 12.00
C ALA A 659 5.93 33.77 12.71
N GLU A 660 5.21 33.74 13.84
CA GLU A 660 5.03 34.94 14.70
C GLU A 660 6.36 35.43 15.26
N GLU A 661 7.20 34.55 15.79
CA GLU A 661 8.54 34.89 16.29
C GLU A 661 9.44 35.40 15.17
N ALA A 662 9.44 34.75 13.99
CA ALA A 662 10.20 35.19 12.82
C ALA A 662 9.77 36.59 12.35
N LYS A 663 8.46 36.85 12.31
CA LYS A 663 7.92 38.16 11.98
C LYS A 663 8.37 39.22 13.00
N ALA A 664 8.26 38.97 14.30
CA ALA A 664 8.70 39.89 15.34
C ALA A 664 10.20 40.23 15.23
N LYS A 665 11.02 39.20 14.93
CA LYS A 665 12.47 39.38 14.70
C LYS A 665 12.75 40.23 13.46
N THR A 666 12.09 40.00 12.35
CA THR A 666 12.28 40.80 11.12
C THR A 666 11.77 42.22 11.27
N GLU A 667 10.64 42.43 11.96
CA GLU A 667 10.13 43.77 12.29
C GLU A 667 11.12 44.58 13.16
N THR A 668 11.77 43.91 14.13
CA THR A 668 12.82 44.56 14.96
C THR A 668 14.01 44.95 14.12
N ALA A 669 14.52 44.06 13.26
CA ALA A 669 15.64 44.35 12.35
C ALA A 669 15.32 45.47 11.35
N ALA A 670 14.07 45.52 10.83
CA ALA A 670 13.62 46.59 9.95
C ALA A 670 13.59 47.98 10.66
N LYS A 671 13.12 48.01 11.91
CA LYS A 671 13.16 49.24 12.72
C LYS A 671 14.59 49.74 12.97
N GLU A 672 15.51 48.84 13.29
CA GLU A 672 16.93 49.16 13.48
C GLU A 672 17.58 49.69 12.17
N ALA A 673 17.27 49.02 11.04
CA ALA A 673 17.72 49.45 9.72
C ALA A 673 17.19 50.85 9.33
N ALA A 674 15.90 51.12 9.61
CA ALA A 674 15.28 52.41 9.36
C ALA A 674 15.90 53.52 10.20
N GLU A 675 16.14 53.28 11.49
CA GLU A 675 16.82 54.27 12.37
C GLU A 675 18.24 54.54 11.91
N LYS A 676 18.99 53.48 11.57
CA LYS A 676 20.36 53.64 11.01
C LYS A 676 20.34 54.40 9.70
N THR A 677 19.41 54.17 8.80
CA THR A 677 19.25 54.91 7.54
C THR A 677 18.98 56.38 7.81
N LYS A 678 18.07 56.67 8.73
CA LYS A 678 17.77 58.06 9.15
C LYS A 678 19.01 58.77 9.67
N VAL A 679 19.73 58.17 10.63
CA VAL A 679 20.96 58.73 11.21
C VAL A 679 22.03 59.02 10.15
N LEU A 680 22.26 58.04 9.22
CA LEU A 680 23.28 58.21 8.17
C LEU A 680 22.85 59.21 7.11
N THR A 681 21.57 59.30 6.76
CA THR A 681 21.04 60.30 5.83
C THR A 681 21.13 61.71 6.42
N ASP A 682 20.79 61.89 7.70
CA ASP A 682 20.93 63.16 8.40
C ASP A 682 22.41 63.59 8.57
N ALA A 683 23.35 62.64 8.67
CA ALA A 683 24.77 62.87 8.74
C ALA A 683 25.35 63.46 7.42
N VAL A 684 24.82 62.97 6.25
CA VAL A 684 25.24 63.51 4.93
C VAL A 684 25.06 65.07 4.86
N ALA A 685 23.92 65.56 5.42
CA ALA A 685 23.61 66.99 5.43
C ALA A 685 24.57 67.85 6.32
N LYS A 686 25.31 67.19 7.21
CA LYS A 686 26.22 67.87 8.20
C LYS A 686 27.72 67.67 7.90
N THR A 687 28.02 66.92 6.81
CA THR A 687 29.40 66.50 6.50
C THR A 687 30.13 67.51 5.64
N THR A 688 31.46 67.66 5.85
CA THR A 688 32.34 68.56 5.08
C THR A 688 32.55 68.02 3.65
N PRO A 689 32.93 68.90 2.67
CA PRO A 689 33.15 68.50 1.28
C PRO A 689 34.17 67.35 1.10
N GLU A 690 35.14 67.21 2.00
CA GLU A 690 36.20 66.19 1.94
C GLU A 690 35.76 64.82 2.30
N THR A 691 34.71 64.64 3.14
CA THR A 691 34.18 63.34 3.58
C THR A 691 32.78 63.09 3.09
N LYS A 692 32.22 63.92 2.21
CA LYS A 692 30.86 63.87 1.72
C LYS A 692 30.60 62.59 0.88
N ALA A 693 31.57 62.22 0.04
CA ALA A 693 31.44 61.02 -0.81
C ALA A 693 31.27 59.69 0.03
N ASP A 694 32.02 59.56 1.12
CA ASP A 694 31.96 58.40 2.03
C ASP A 694 30.65 58.40 2.80
N ALA A 695 30.17 59.57 3.25
CA ALA A 695 28.90 59.69 3.92
C ALA A 695 27.72 59.36 3.00
N GLU A 696 27.74 59.78 1.74
CA GLU A 696 26.72 59.42 0.71
C GLU A 696 26.75 57.95 0.39
N ALA A 697 27.93 57.30 0.29
CA ALA A 697 28.06 55.87 0.10
C ALA A 697 27.48 55.07 1.28
N ALA A 698 27.76 55.50 2.51
CA ALA A 698 27.24 54.88 3.72
C ALA A 698 25.70 55.03 3.82
N ALA A 699 25.16 56.20 3.49
CA ALA A 699 23.71 56.43 3.48
C ALA A 699 23.00 55.54 2.41
N LYS A 700 23.61 55.46 1.21
CA LYS A 700 23.09 54.59 0.14
C LYS A 700 23.09 53.12 0.53
N ALA A 701 24.15 52.63 1.18
CA ALA A 701 24.21 51.25 1.68
C ALA A 701 23.17 51.00 2.77
N ALA A 702 22.89 51.98 3.65
CA ALA A 702 21.87 51.87 4.67
C ALA A 702 20.45 51.81 4.06
N VAL A 703 20.16 52.60 3.02
CA VAL A 703 18.88 52.57 2.30
C VAL A 703 18.66 51.20 1.65
N GLU A 704 19.69 50.60 1.05
CA GLU A 704 19.57 49.27 0.46
C GLU A 704 19.38 48.20 1.56
N ALA A 705 20.08 48.30 2.69
CA ALA A 705 19.88 47.42 3.83
C ALA A 705 18.47 47.53 4.42
N GLN A 706 17.89 48.71 4.51
CA GLN A 706 16.52 48.95 4.94
C GLN A 706 15.54 48.29 3.97
N LYS A 707 15.73 48.45 2.67
CA LYS A 707 14.86 47.82 1.65
C LYS A 707 14.88 46.30 1.73
N ILE A 708 16.05 45.71 2.00
CA ILE A 708 16.18 44.27 2.24
C ILE A 708 15.41 43.86 3.51
N ALA A 709 15.53 44.62 4.58
CA ALA A 709 14.84 44.34 5.84
C ALA A 709 13.31 44.48 5.70
N ASP A 710 12.82 45.49 4.97
CA ASP A 710 11.40 45.68 4.68
C ASP A 710 10.83 44.50 3.81
N ALA A 711 11.61 44.04 2.84
CA ALA A 711 11.26 42.86 2.06
C ALA A 711 11.19 41.60 2.92
N ALA A 712 12.09 41.44 3.89
CA ALA A 712 12.07 40.33 4.85
C ALA A 712 10.82 40.36 5.74
N VAL A 713 10.37 41.55 6.20
CA VAL A 713 9.10 41.70 6.91
C VAL A 713 7.91 41.26 6.05
N ALA A 714 7.87 41.74 4.80
CA ALA A 714 6.78 41.34 3.88
C ALA A 714 6.73 39.81 3.63
N ALA A 715 7.89 39.17 3.52
CA ALA A 715 8.00 37.73 3.40
C ALA A 715 7.50 37.01 4.68
N ALA A 716 7.93 37.46 5.86
CA ALA A 716 7.50 36.89 7.15
C ALA A 716 5.99 37.06 7.40
N VAL A 717 5.40 38.18 6.99
CA VAL A 717 3.93 38.40 7.07
C VAL A 717 3.19 37.42 6.16
N LYS A 718 3.70 37.17 4.95
CA LYS A 718 3.13 36.19 4.02
C LYS A 718 3.22 34.76 4.56
N GLU A 719 4.36 34.45 5.17
CA GLU A 719 4.59 33.12 5.78
C GLU A 719 3.66 32.89 6.98
N LEU A 720 3.51 33.88 7.87
CA LEU A 720 2.55 33.82 8.97
C LEU A 720 1.10 33.63 8.49
N ALA A 721 0.70 34.34 7.44
CA ALA A 721 -0.64 34.19 6.86
C ALA A 721 -0.85 32.78 6.29
N ALA A 722 0.17 32.21 5.64
CA ALA A 722 0.13 30.85 5.12
C ALA A 722 0.08 29.81 6.25
N ALA A 723 0.92 29.94 7.29
CA ALA A 723 0.91 29.07 8.47
C ALA A 723 -0.43 29.11 9.20
N THR A 724 -0.99 30.31 9.44
CA THR A 724 -2.30 30.49 10.08
C THR A 724 -3.43 29.84 9.28
N LYS A 725 -3.40 29.97 7.96
CA LYS A 725 -4.38 29.32 7.06
C LYS A 725 -4.27 27.80 7.13
N THR A 726 -3.06 27.27 7.15
CA THR A 726 -2.81 25.82 7.23
C THR A 726 -3.20 25.24 8.58
N ALA A 727 -2.96 25.98 9.68
CA ALA A 727 -3.30 25.58 11.03
C ALA A 727 -4.79 25.81 11.41
N ALA A 728 -5.60 26.41 10.51
CA ALA A 728 -7.02 26.59 10.77
C ALA A 728 -7.71 25.25 11.06
N PRO A 729 -8.51 25.16 12.16
CA PRO A 729 -9.16 23.90 12.52
C PRO A 729 -10.04 23.38 11.39
N ALA A 730 -9.83 22.11 11.00
CA ALA A 730 -10.60 21.42 9.99
C ALA A 730 -11.16 20.12 10.53
N ASP A 731 -12.29 19.69 9.98
CA ASP A 731 -12.89 18.40 10.34
C ASP A 731 -12.04 17.27 9.79
N ARG A 732 -11.57 16.40 10.70
CA ARG A 732 -10.82 15.17 10.40
C ARG A 732 -11.53 13.99 11.01
N VAL A 733 -11.78 12.99 10.22
CA VAL A 733 -12.35 11.72 10.66
C VAL A 733 -11.24 10.73 10.88
N ASP A 734 -11.19 10.14 12.06
CA ASP A 734 -10.24 9.05 12.33
C ASP A 734 -10.86 7.99 13.23
N LEU A 735 -10.18 6.86 13.29
CA LEU A 735 -10.48 5.74 14.18
C LEU A 735 -9.63 5.87 15.44
N TYR A 736 -10.30 5.94 16.58
CA TYR A 736 -9.66 5.95 17.89
C TYR A 736 -9.76 4.56 18.50
N VAL A 737 -8.64 4.02 18.94
CA VAL A 737 -8.53 2.66 19.48
C VAL A 737 -8.08 2.73 20.93
N SER A 738 -8.68 1.91 21.79
CA SER A 738 -8.25 1.79 23.18
C SER A 738 -6.99 0.96 23.31
N LYS A 739 -6.29 1.09 24.44
CA LYS A 739 -5.32 0.07 24.84
C LYS A 739 -6.04 -1.27 25.02
N PRO A 740 -5.32 -2.41 24.84
CA PRO A 740 -5.88 -3.74 25.05
C PRO A 740 -6.41 -3.91 26.49
N ILE A 741 -7.55 -4.59 26.62
CA ILE A 741 -8.21 -4.89 27.89
C ILE A 741 -8.19 -6.40 28.09
N ARG A 742 -7.61 -6.85 29.21
CA ARG A 742 -7.50 -8.25 29.56
C ARG A 742 -8.66 -8.67 30.43
N ILE A 743 -9.35 -9.77 30.06
CA ILE A 743 -10.52 -10.32 30.75
C ILE A 743 -10.24 -11.79 31.05
N SER A 744 -10.46 -12.23 32.29
CA SER A 744 -10.41 -13.64 32.68
C SER A 744 -11.82 -14.09 33.13
N VAL A 745 -12.36 -15.03 32.37
CA VAL A 745 -13.67 -15.65 32.68
C VAL A 745 -13.41 -16.96 33.39
N LYS A 746 -13.81 -17.05 34.66
CA LYS A 746 -13.70 -18.27 35.48
C LYS A 746 -14.92 -19.17 35.23
N ALA A 747 -14.74 -20.48 35.36
CA ALA A 747 -15.87 -21.41 35.32
C ALA A 747 -16.91 -21.09 36.43
N ALA A 748 -18.19 -21.23 36.10
CA ALA A 748 -19.24 -21.14 37.13
C ALA A 748 -19.02 -22.23 38.19
N GLU A 749 -19.19 -21.87 39.44
CA GLU A 749 -19.19 -22.90 40.50
C GLU A 749 -20.38 -23.84 40.27
N PRO A 750 -20.20 -25.16 40.37
CA PRO A 750 -21.32 -26.09 40.26
C PRO A 750 -22.32 -25.73 41.37
N GLU A 751 -23.57 -25.49 40.97
CA GLU A 751 -24.67 -25.33 41.96
C GLU A 751 -24.62 -26.53 42.93
N ALA A 752 -24.49 -26.24 44.23
CA ALA A 752 -24.57 -27.27 45.24
C ALA A 752 -25.99 -27.89 45.17
N THR A 753 -26.07 -29.09 44.65
CA THR A 753 -27.29 -29.87 44.66
C THR A 753 -27.76 -30.00 46.12
N VAL A 754 -28.76 -29.19 46.47
CA VAL A 754 -29.46 -29.39 47.75
C VAL A 754 -30.15 -30.73 47.67
N ALA A 755 -29.55 -31.75 48.27
CA ALA A 755 -30.15 -33.03 48.44
C ALA A 755 -31.41 -32.85 49.29
N THR A 756 -32.58 -32.84 48.66
CA THR A 756 -33.87 -32.98 49.31
C THR A 756 -33.87 -34.30 50.07
N ALA A 757 -33.62 -34.23 51.37
CA ALA A 757 -33.83 -35.36 52.27
C ALA A 757 -35.30 -35.68 52.28
N GLU A 758 -35.72 -36.69 51.53
CA GLU A 758 -37.01 -37.32 51.73
C GLU A 758 -37.10 -37.89 53.17
N LYS A 759 -37.88 -37.27 54.00
CA LYS A 759 -38.34 -37.89 55.24
C LYS A 759 -39.30 -39.02 54.92
N LYS A 760 -38.86 -40.22 55.27
CA LYS A 760 -39.75 -41.36 55.45
C LYS A 760 -40.59 -41.18 56.73
#